data_c4a311fd06e06ddea83695c4e99f9c33
#
_entry.id   c4a311fd06e06ddea83695c4e99f9c33
#
_cell.length_a   1.000
_cell.length_b   1.000
_cell.length_c   1.000
_cell.angle_alpha   90.00
_cell.angle_beta   90.00
_cell.angle_gamma   90.00
#
_symmetry.space_group_name_H-M   'P 1'
#
loop_
_entity.id
_entity.type
_entity.pdbx_description
1 polymer ?
#
loop_
_entity_poly.entity_id
_entity_poly.type
_entity_poly.pdbx_seq_one_letter_code
_entity_poly.pdbx_strand_id
1 'polypeptide(L)'
;MRPERWQAIEELYHSASDLPDGQRQTFLRAACEGDKALFDEVESLLRHGSGPQSFLDTPAVAIMAKAIAADEFHTSTPSLEGQILSHYRILEPIGRGGMGIVYAAEDLKLGRGVALKLLPEYLARDKVALRRFEREAQAASALNHPNICTIYEIDEAEGLHFIAIELLEGETLKQRMARSRLPTQEILRIGIEISEALEAAHSAGIIHRDIKPSNLFLTRRGPIKVLDFGVAKRVGSELIGQSSHFSFPLLGNFEADLTSTGALIGTTAYMSPEQVTRQLVDTRTDLFSLGAVLYEMTTGQMPFPGTDPSSVIRAVQRQRPIPVEQINPEARSGLNSIIDKALQKDRRSRYQCAAALQADLQKLQGHFERRGKWWRASLLPLALVALFGVVLSASRFNPGIRQWIAGTPSVGMSHNIRSLAVLPFENLTGDSAQDYLVEGISDALITDLAKLTSLRVISRTSSMQYEGTHKALPEVARELNIDAAVLGSVTRSGNRIRVNAKLVEAASGQNLWVQDYDRDESGVLKLQNDLAAAIAREVTGKLTGKDQSRMAEGPQSANPQAYESYLRAEYFSSKETDEGFEKAIEYYRKAIDLDPSFAAAYLGLGGTYAFMAYQRRLNYSEGSVKAENLLAKSLELDPNSSLAHALSGMIKFQFRCDRAGAEKELNRALELNPNDMAALDYHSYYLLEMGRTDEAITEKRRVLEHDPVAVGTSSELGLYYLTAGRNDEAIEQLQKTLELDPNYPSALTRLGRAYADKGEYDQAVKYIKQAIAVDNTPGRLVQLGDVYARWGKTQEALDVIQELTSVSNKRYVSPSLIAGIYARLGEKGLALSWLERAKKQDRPDLSDPDFDSLRSDPKFKVIEARLKPDKSCPDF
;
A
#
# COMPACT_ATOMS: atom_id res chain seq x y z
N MET A 1 -9.70 11.80 -44.70
CA MET A 1 -10.92 12.66 -44.63
C MET A 1 -10.74 13.64 -43.47
N ARG A 2 -11.21 14.89 -43.57
CA ARG A 2 -11.07 15.83 -42.42
C ARG A 2 -12.07 15.43 -41.34
N PRO A 3 -11.71 15.55 -40.05
CA PRO A 3 -12.56 15.14 -38.90
C PRO A 3 -13.95 15.80 -38.95
N GLU A 4 -14.01 17.06 -39.30
CA GLU A 4 -15.25 17.87 -39.40
C GLU A 4 -16.20 17.32 -40.46
N ARG A 5 -15.69 16.78 -41.59
CA ARG A 5 -16.52 16.19 -42.68
C ARG A 5 -17.10 14.84 -42.28
N TRP A 6 -16.34 14.06 -41.46
CA TRP A 6 -16.82 12.78 -40.94
C TRP A 6 -17.96 12.99 -39.94
N GLN A 7 -17.81 13.95 -39.04
CA GLN A 7 -18.86 14.29 -38.07
C GLN A 7 -20.16 14.72 -38.74
N ALA A 8 -20.08 15.51 -39.82
CA ALA A 8 -21.28 15.88 -40.64
C ALA A 8 -21.91 14.66 -41.32
N ILE A 9 -21.15 13.70 -41.83
CA ILE A 9 -21.65 12.45 -42.38
C ILE A 9 -22.38 11.61 -41.34
N GLU A 10 -21.83 11.48 -40.16
CA GLU A 10 -22.37 10.69 -39.05
C GLU A 10 -23.68 11.29 -38.53
N GLU A 11 -23.74 12.59 -38.29
CA GLU A 11 -24.96 13.30 -37.87
C GLU A 11 -26.08 13.18 -38.89
N LEU A 12 -25.79 13.33 -40.21
CA LEU A 12 -26.75 13.21 -41.28
C LEU A 12 -27.22 11.79 -41.47
N TYR A 13 -26.35 10.78 -41.31
CA TYR A 13 -26.71 9.37 -41.40
C TYR A 13 -27.69 8.97 -40.29
N HIS A 14 -27.39 9.30 -39.03
CA HIS A 14 -28.27 8.98 -37.89
C HIS A 14 -29.62 9.69 -38.05
N SER A 15 -29.64 10.97 -38.37
CA SER A 15 -30.84 11.74 -38.57
C SER A 15 -31.69 11.21 -39.73
N ALA A 16 -31.07 10.71 -40.79
CA ALA A 16 -31.76 10.11 -41.92
C ALA A 16 -32.25 8.65 -41.64
N SER A 17 -31.50 7.90 -40.82
CA SER A 17 -31.85 6.52 -40.47
C SER A 17 -33.13 6.43 -39.64
N ASP A 18 -33.42 7.44 -38.82
CA ASP A 18 -34.64 7.51 -38.00
C ASP A 18 -35.88 7.90 -38.79
N LEU A 19 -35.73 8.29 -40.09
CA LEU A 19 -36.82 8.68 -40.93
C LEU A 19 -37.34 7.50 -41.79
N PRO A 20 -38.64 7.46 -42.10
CA PRO A 20 -39.20 6.53 -43.07
C PRO A 20 -38.53 6.67 -44.44
N ASP A 21 -38.31 5.54 -45.16
CA ASP A 21 -37.56 5.49 -46.41
C ASP A 21 -38.01 6.54 -47.46
N GLY A 22 -39.31 6.88 -47.58
CA GLY A 22 -39.81 7.88 -48.48
C GLY A 22 -39.48 9.33 -48.14
N GLN A 23 -39.00 9.61 -46.92
CA GLN A 23 -38.65 10.95 -46.44
C GLN A 23 -37.13 11.17 -46.38
N ARG A 24 -36.33 10.11 -46.36
CA ARG A 24 -34.86 10.16 -46.25
C ARG A 24 -34.18 10.98 -47.32
N GLN A 25 -34.54 10.75 -48.61
CA GLN A 25 -33.94 11.48 -49.73
C GLN A 25 -34.26 12.97 -49.71
N THR A 26 -35.49 13.33 -49.31
CA THR A 26 -35.93 14.72 -49.22
C THR A 26 -35.17 15.45 -48.10
N PHE A 27 -35.02 14.79 -46.97
CA PHE A 27 -34.24 15.29 -45.81
C PHE A 27 -32.77 15.49 -46.19
N LEU A 28 -32.11 14.48 -46.78
CA LEU A 28 -30.72 14.56 -47.16
C LEU A 28 -30.42 15.64 -48.19
N ARG A 29 -31.31 15.84 -49.17
CA ARG A 29 -31.16 16.93 -50.15
C ARG A 29 -31.22 18.33 -49.51
N ALA A 30 -32.07 18.49 -48.51
CA ALA A 30 -32.18 19.74 -47.77
C ALA A 30 -30.99 19.97 -46.82
N ALA A 31 -30.59 18.90 -46.08
CA ALA A 31 -29.56 18.98 -45.05
C ALA A 31 -28.10 19.05 -45.58
N CYS A 32 -27.85 18.55 -46.81
CA CYS A 32 -26.53 18.65 -47.46
C CYS A 32 -26.28 19.99 -48.17
N GLU A 33 -27.22 20.94 -48.16
CA GLU A 33 -27.10 22.33 -48.66
C GLU A 33 -26.39 22.46 -50.04
N GLY A 34 -26.53 21.46 -50.90
CA GLY A 34 -25.93 21.43 -52.22
C GLY A 34 -24.57 20.76 -52.36
N ASP A 35 -23.98 20.27 -51.26
CA ASP A 35 -22.80 19.39 -51.27
C ASP A 35 -23.19 17.98 -51.77
N LYS A 36 -23.09 17.83 -53.12
CA LYS A 36 -23.42 16.55 -53.79
C LYS A 36 -22.51 15.40 -53.30
N ALA A 37 -21.26 15.68 -52.98
CA ALA A 37 -20.34 14.64 -52.51
C ALA A 37 -20.74 14.13 -51.14
N LEU A 38 -21.19 15.02 -50.25
CA LEU A 38 -21.68 14.69 -48.91
C LEU A 38 -22.98 13.88 -49.01
N PHE A 39 -23.90 14.28 -49.91
CA PHE A 39 -25.15 13.55 -50.16
C PHE A 39 -24.87 12.14 -50.67
N ASP A 40 -24.01 12.00 -51.70
CA ASP A 40 -23.68 10.69 -52.29
C ASP A 40 -22.99 9.75 -51.27
N GLU A 41 -22.14 10.30 -50.37
CA GLU A 41 -21.51 9.54 -49.29
C GLU A 41 -22.53 9.04 -48.27
N VAL A 42 -23.42 9.90 -47.76
CA VAL A 42 -24.46 9.49 -46.79
C VAL A 42 -25.49 8.54 -47.40
N GLU A 43 -25.92 8.78 -48.67
CA GLU A 43 -26.85 7.91 -49.39
C GLU A 43 -26.24 6.53 -49.66
N SER A 44 -24.93 6.46 -49.96
CA SER A 44 -24.23 5.20 -50.10
C SER A 44 -24.23 4.38 -48.80
N LEU A 45 -24.03 5.04 -47.68
CA LEU A 45 -24.04 4.39 -46.37
C LEU A 45 -25.44 3.85 -46.02
N LEU A 46 -26.49 4.60 -46.29
CA LEU A 46 -27.89 4.18 -46.06
C LEU A 46 -28.31 3.02 -46.92
N ARG A 47 -27.82 2.91 -48.18
CA ARG A 47 -28.13 1.78 -49.09
C ARG A 47 -27.48 0.47 -48.66
N HIS A 48 -26.31 0.53 -48.02
CA HIS A 48 -25.59 -0.66 -47.55
C HIS A 48 -25.97 -1.07 -46.14
N GLY A 49 -26.73 -0.24 -45.40
CA GLY A 49 -27.20 -0.47 -44.03
C GLY A 49 -28.50 -1.28 -43.87
N SER A 50 -29.08 -1.84 -44.95
CA SER A 50 -30.35 -2.56 -44.90
C SER A 50 -30.27 -4.08 -44.60
N GLY A 51 -29.18 -4.55 -43.92
CA GLY A 51 -29.01 -5.93 -43.44
C GLY A 51 -29.07 -6.01 -41.91
N PRO A 52 -29.22 -7.21 -41.31
CA PRO A 52 -29.34 -7.35 -39.86
C PRO A 52 -28.06 -7.01 -39.05
N GLN A 53 -27.03 -6.41 -39.69
CA GLN A 53 -25.87 -5.77 -39.06
C GLN A 53 -25.60 -4.46 -39.80
N SER A 54 -26.00 -3.34 -39.21
CA SER A 54 -25.70 -2.01 -39.69
C SER A 54 -24.20 -1.81 -39.85
N PHE A 55 -23.75 -1.25 -40.97
CA PHE A 55 -22.32 -0.92 -41.24
C PHE A 55 -21.75 0.06 -40.20
N LEU A 56 -22.57 0.87 -39.57
CA LEU A 56 -22.15 1.81 -38.51
C LEU A 56 -22.26 1.23 -37.10
N ASP A 57 -22.85 0.04 -36.92
CA ASP A 57 -22.69 -0.76 -35.69
C ASP A 57 -21.33 -1.46 -35.64
N THR A 58 -20.56 -1.43 -36.76
CA THR A 58 -19.18 -1.84 -36.78
C THR A 58 -18.33 -0.59 -36.58
N PRO A 59 -17.59 -0.46 -35.44
CA PRO A 59 -16.79 0.72 -35.18
C PRO A 59 -15.87 1.06 -36.35
N ALA A 60 -15.72 2.33 -36.69
CA ALA A 60 -14.79 2.82 -37.73
C ALA A 60 -13.37 2.26 -37.62
N VAL A 61 -13.01 1.85 -36.42
CA VAL A 61 -11.81 1.11 -36.03
C VAL A 61 -11.69 -0.25 -36.74
N ALA A 62 -12.80 -0.96 -37.00
CA ALA A 62 -12.73 -2.27 -37.69
C ALA A 62 -12.41 -2.11 -39.19
N ILE A 63 -12.79 -1.00 -39.78
CA ILE A 63 -12.45 -0.66 -41.17
C ILE A 63 -10.99 -0.20 -41.23
N MET A 64 -10.55 0.57 -40.25
CA MET A 64 -9.16 1.04 -40.14
C MET A 64 -8.22 -0.14 -39.79
N ALA A 65 -8.64 -1.08 -38.93
CA ALA A 65 -7.90 -2.31 -38.65
C ALA A 65 -7.80 -3.22 -39.87
N LYS A 66 -8.84 -3.27 -40.71
CA LYS A 66 -8.79 -3.99 -42.00
C LYS A 66 -7.90 -3.32 -43.03
N ALA A 67 -7.83 -1.99 -43.02
CA ALA A 67 -6.90 -1.22 -43.86
C ALA A 67 -5.45 -1.39 -43.34
N ILE A 68 -5.23 -1.35 -42.03
CA ILE A 68 -3.91 -1.57 -41.41
C ILE A 68 -3.47 -3.03 -41.58
N ALA A 69 -4.35 -4.01 -41.46
CA ALA A 69 -4.03 -5.40 -41.75
C ALA A 69 -3.76 -5.72 -43.21
N ALA A 70 -4.28 -4.89 -44.13
CA ALA A 70 -3.98 -4.99 -45.57
C ALA A 70 -2.64 -4.29 -45.89
N ASP A 71 -2.20 -3.31 -45.10
CA ASP A 71 -0.93 -2.60 -45.25
C ASP A 71 0.24 -3.34 -44.58
N GLU A 72 -0.03 -4.30 -43.67
CA GLU A 72 1.02 -5.12 -43.04
C GLU A 72 1.74 -6.09 -43.99
N PHE A 73 1.35 -6.19 -45.26
CA PHE A 73 2.01 -7.09 -46.22
C PHE A 73 3.13 -6.47 -47.05
N HIS A 74 3.30 -5.13 -47.05
CA HIS A 74 4.33 -4.45 -47.85
C HIS A 74 4.88 -3.18 -47.20
N THR A 75 5.46 -3.27 -46.01
CA THR A 75 6.55 -2.35 -45.66
C THR A 75 7.76 -3.15 -45.27
N SER A 76 8.68 -3.26 -46.22
CA SER A 76 10.07 -3.65 -45.98
C SER A 76 10.69 -2.62 -45.07
N THR A 77 10.59 -2.83 -43.74
CA THR A 77 11.54 -2.21 -42.81
C THR A 77 12.93 -2.71 -43.22
N PRO A 78 13.87 -1.83 -43.49
CA PRO A 78 15.24 -2.26 -43.84
C PRO A 78 15.73 -3.14 -42.68
N SER A 79 16.25 -4.33 -43.02
CA SER A 79 16.88 -5.20 -42.06
C SER A 79 18.00 -4.44 -41.39
N LEU A 80 17.94 -4.31 -40.05
CA LEU A 80 19.01 -3.67 -39.29
C LEU A 80 20.18 -4.64 -39.02
N GLU A 81 20.13 -5.85 -39.60
CA GLU A 81 21.17 -6.86 -39.45
C GLU A 81 22.53 -6.35 -39.95
N GLY A 82 23.55 -6.53 -39.13
CA GLY A 82 24.93 -6.08 -39.43
C GLY A 82 25.16 -4.60 -39.09
N GLN A 83 24.14 -3.83 -38.80
CA GLN A 83 24.30 -2.40 -38.47
C GLN A 83 24.74 -2.23 -36.98
N ILE A 84 25.38 -1.11 -36.71
CA ILE A 84 25.77 -0.75 -35.33
C ILE A 84 24.83 0.35 -34.85
N LEU A 85 24.05 0.05 -33.82
CA LEU A 85 23.18 1.03 -33.12
C LEU A 85 23.85 1.39 -31.79
N SER A 86 24.26 2.65 -31.62
CA SER A 86 25.10 3.08 -30.51
C SER A 86 26.41 2.25 -30.46
N HIS A 87 26.57 1.37 -29.52
CA HIS A 87 27.72 0.46 -29.41
C HIS A 87 27.31 -1.02 -29.50
N TYR A 88 26.13 -1.30 -30.00
CA TYR A 88 25.60 -2.63 -30.21
C TYR A 88 25.62 -3.03 -31.69
N ARG A 89 26.26 -4.12 -32.01
CA ARG A 89 26.19 -4.69 -33.35
C ARG A 89 24.97 -5.60 -33.43
N ILE A 90 24.00 -5.25 -34.27
CA ILE A 90 22.78 -6.03 -34.46
C ILE A 90 23.11 -7.30 -35.24
N LEU A 91 22.70 -8.48 -34.75
CA LEU A 91 22.99 -9.77 -35.39
C LEU A 91 21.75 -10.22 -36.17
N GLU A 92 20.81 -10.87 -35.52
CA GLU A 92 19.60 -11.43 -36.11
C GLU A 92 18.34 -11.10 -35.29
N PRO A 93 17.16 -11.02 -35.91
CA PRO A 93 15.91 -10.88 -35.18
C PRO A 93 15.56 -12.17 -34.45
N ILE A 94 15.37 -12.09 -33.11
CA ILE A 94 15.04 -13.26 -32.28
C ILE A 94 13.56 -13.26 -31.83
N GLY A 95 12.84 -12.15 -32.02
CA GLY A 95 11.42 -12.06 -31.67
C GLY A 95 10.73 -10.84 -32.31
N ARG A 96 9.45 -11.01 -32.66
CA ARG A 96 8.58 -9.94 -33.16
C ARG A 96 7.24 -10.01 -32.46
N GLY A 97 6.76 -8.89 -31.95
CA GLY A 97 5.48 -8.82 -31.23
C GLY A 97 4.89 -7.42 -31.25
N GLY A 98 3.70 -7.25 -30.70
CA GLY A 98 2.98 -5.96 -30.66
C GLY A 98 3.70 -4.82 -29.93
N MET A 99 4.81 -5.10 -29.24
CA MET A 99 5.65 -4.12 -28.53
C MET A 99 7.01 -3.88 -29.22
N GLY A 100 7.18 -4.29 -30.47
CA GLY A 100 8.40 -4.06 -31.25
C GLY A 100 9.11 -5.33 -31.69
N ILE A 101 10.31 -5.14 -32.23
CA ILE A 101 11.19 -6.22 -32.71
C ILE A 101 12.34 -6.36 -31.72
N VAL A 102 12.67 -7.61 -31.40
CA VAL A 102 13.83 -7.93 -30.55
C VAL A 102 14.90 -8.57 -31.41
N TYR A 103 16.10 -8.00 -31.34
CA TYR A 103 17.29 -8.52 -32.08
C TYR A 103 18.30 -9.10 -31.09
N ALA A 104 18.97 -10.17 -31.47
CA ALA A 104 20.23 -10.53 -30.86
C ALA A 104 21.29 -9.50 -31.29
N ALA A 105 22.12 -9.06 -30.37
CA ALA A 105 23.18 -8.11 -30.64
C ALA A 105 24.43 -8.40 -29.80
N GLU A 106 25.56 -7.88 -30.24
CA GLU A 106 26.83 -7.90 -29.50
C GLU A 106 27.13 -6.52 -28.94
N ASP A 107 27.30 -6.42 -27.64
CA ASP A 107 27.81 -5.23 -26.95
C ASP A 107 29.30 -5.08 -27.23
N LEU A 108 29.67 -4.17 -28.10
CA LEU A 108 31.07 -3.98 -28.54
C LEU A 108 31.96 -3.37 -27.45
N LYS A 109 31.39 -2.75 -26.42
CA LYS A 109 32.17 -2.22 -25.29
C LYS A 109 32.54 -3.30 -24.29
N LEU A 110 31.59 -4.22 -24.01
CA LEU A 110 31.75 -5.23 -22.97
C LEU A 110 32.03 -6.64 -23.53
N GLY A 111 31.96 -6.84 -24.85
CA GLY A 111 32.23 -8.10 -25.54
C GLY A 111 31.25 -9.24 -25.16
N ARG A 112 29.96 -8.89 -24.96
CA ARG A 112 28.91 -9.84 -24.55
C ARG A 112 27.71 -9.81 -25.49
N GLY A 113 26.99 -10.92 -25.55
CA GLY A 113 25.69 -10.98 -26.24
C GLY A 113 24.61 -10.31 -25.42
N VAL A 114 23.75 -9.55 -26.07
CA VAL A 114 22.57 -8.86 -25.50
C VAL A 114 21.37 -9.05 -26.41
N ALA A 115 20.17 -8.83 -25.90
CA ALA A 115 18.98 -8.70 -26.72
C ALA A 115 18.56 -7.23 -26.75
N LEU A 116 18.41 -6.66 -27.96
CA LEU A 116 17.97 -5.28 -28.17
C LEU A 116 16.49 -5.28 -28.55
N LYS A 117 15.65 -4.71 -27.71
CA LYS A 117 14.23 -4.52 -27.96
C LYS A 117 14.00 -3.10 -28.45
N LEU A 118 13.66 -2.96 -29.74
CA LEU A 118 13.35 -1.68 -30.36
C LEU A 118 11.90 -1.28 -30.09
N LEU A 119 11.68 -0.01 -29.73
CA LEU A 119 10.34 0.53 -29.55
C LEU A 119 9.65 0.78 -30.89
N PRO A 120 8.34 0.53 -30.99
CA PRO A 120 7.56 0.90 -32.16
C PRO A 120 7.56 2.41 -32.38
N GLU A 121 7.62 2.84 -33.63
CA GLU A 121 7.71 4.24 -34.02
C GLU A 121 6.55 5.11 -33.50
N TYR A 122 5.34 4.55 -33.35
CA TYR A 122 4.18 5.26 -32.80
C TYR A 122 4.34 5.63 -31.32
N LEU A 123 5.07 4.83 -30.53
CA LEU A 123 5.41 5.13 -29.14
C LEU A 123 6.53 6.17 -29.03
N ALA A 124 7.48 6.14 -29.94
CA ALA A 124 8.57 7.10 -30.00
C ALA A 124 8.08 8.53 -30.35
N ARG A 125 6.98 8.66 -31.07
CA ARG A 125 6.37 9.95 -31.41
C ARG A 125 5.60 10.62 -30.26
N ASP A 126 5.14 9.88 -29.27
CA ASP A 126 4.45 10.42 -28.10
C ASP A 126 5.44 10.66 -26.94
N LYS A 127 5.88 11.93 -26.80
CA LYS A 127 6.82 12.32 -25.73
C LYS A 127 6.36 12.02 -24.31
N VAL A 128 5.05 11.92 -24.06
CA VAL A 128 4.50 11.62 -22.73
C VAL A 128 4.56 10.11 -22.50
N ALA A 129 4.19 9.30 -23.50
CA ALA A 129 4.30 7.85 -23.46
C ALA A 129 5.77 7.40 -23.34
N LEU A 130 6.67 8.04 -24.08
CA LEU A 130 8.11 7.76 -24.06
C LEU A 130 8.73 8.01 -22.67
N ARG A 131 8.49 9.18 -22.06
CA ARG A 131 9.00 9.49 -20.70
C ARG A 131 8.47 8.53 -19.63
N ARG A 132 7.24 8.02 -19.78
CA ARG A 132 6.70 7.01 -18.89
C ARG A 132 7.39 5.68 -19.07
N PHE A 133 7.56 5.27 -20.32
CA PHE A 133 8.30 4.07 -20.68
C PHE A 133 9.72 4.08 -20.10
N GLU A 134 10.46 5.16 -20.25
CA GLU A 134 11.80 5.33 -19.70
C GLU A 134 11.81 5.19 -18.17
N ARG A 135 10.84 5.80 -17.47
CA ARG A 135 10.72 5.70 -16.00
C ARG A 135 10.42 4.28 -15.53
N GLU A 136 9.50 3.61 -16.20
CA GLU A 136 9.11 2.24 -15.82
C GLU A 136 10.24 1.25 -16.14
N ALA A 137 10.92 1.41 -17.26
CA ALA A 137 12.08 0.62 -17.60
C ALA A 137 13.26 0.91 -16.64
N GLN A 138 13.44 2.16 -16.22
CA GLN A 138 14.43 2.55 -15.20
C GLN A 138 14.10 1.96 -13.82
N ALA A 139 12.83 1.91 -13.42
CA ALA A 139 12.43 1.23 -12.19
C ALA A 139 12.69 -0.28 -12.28
N ALA A 140 12.36 -0.91 -13.41
CA ALA A 140 12.60 -2.32 -13.64
C ALA A 140 14.10 -2.67 -13.73
N SER A 141 14.96 -1.76 -14.20
CA SER A 141 16.42 -1.97 -14.27
C SER A 141 17.08 -2.06 -12.89
N ALA A 142 16.42 -1.54 -11.84
CA ALA A 142 16.90 -1.66 -10.46
C ALA A 142 16.68 -3.07 -9.87
N LEU A 143 15.84 -3.91 -10.53
CA LEU A 143 15.58 -5.27 -10.08
C LEU A 143 16.73 -6.22 -10.48
N ASN A 144 17.47 -6.69 -9.48
CA ASN A 144 18.48 -7.72 -9.66
C ASN A 144 18.04 -9.01 -8.98
N HIS A 145 17.45 -9.94 -9.75
CA HIS A 145 16.91 -11.19 -9.23
C HIS A 145 17.14 -12.34 -10.23
N PRO A 146 17.48 -13.55 -9.77
CA PRO A 146 17.80 -14.67 -10.66
C PRO A 146 16.64 -15.05 -11.61
N ASN A 147 15.39 -14.81 -11.20
CA ASN A 147 14.19 -15.12 -11.97
C ASN A 147 13.59 -13.90 -12.69
N ILE A 148 14.30 -12.78 -12.78
CA ILE A 148 13.91 -11.59 -13.55
C ILE A 148 14.94 -11.38 -14.67
N CYS A 149 14.47 -11.02 -15.86
CA CYS A 149 15.35 -10.65 -16.97
C CYS A 149 16.02 -9.31 -16.67
N THR A 150 17.34 -9.27 -16.73
CA THR A 150 18.13 -8.07 -16.40
C THR A 150 18.05 -7.06 -17.54
N ILE A 151 17.74 -5.81 -17.22
CA ILE A 151 17.84 -4.66 -18.12
C ILE A 151 19.23 -4.05 -17.94
N TYR A 152 19.98 -3.94 -19.02
CA TYR A 152 21.33 -3.39 -18.99
C TYR A 152 21.37 -1.89 -19.27
N GLU A 153 20.62 -1.46 -20.28
CA GLU A 153 20.65 -0.08 -20.73
C GLU A 153 19.32 0.30 -21.41
N ILE A 154 18.99 1.60 -21.36
CA ILE A 154 17.90 2.21 -22.08
C ILE A 154 18.52 3.41 -22.78
N ASP A 155 18.49 3.46 -24.11
CA ASP A 155 19.17 4.49 -24.86
C ASP A 155 18.40 4.83 -26.16
N GLU A 156 18.81 5.92 -26.79
CA GLU A 156 18.35 6.39 -28.10
C GLU A 156 19.54 6.56 -29.03
N ALA A 157 19.51 5.96 -30.20
CA ALA A 157 20.50 6.19 -31.24
C ALA A 157 19.81 6.21 -32.60
N GLU A 158 20.24 7.13 -33.47
CA GLU A 158 19.69 7.33 -34.83
C GLU A 158 18.17 7.53 -34.89
N GLY A 159 17.58 8.08 -33.81
CA GLY A 159 16.13 8.28 -33.68
C GLY A 159 15.36 7.01 -33.33
N LEU A 160 16.05 5.91 -33.01
CA LEU A 160 15.49 4.66 -32.54
C LEU A 160 15.69 4.52 -31.03
N HIS A 161 14.60 4.38 -30.27
CA HIS A 161 14.64 4.08 -28.84
C HIS A 161 14.70 2.58 -28.63
N PHE A 162 15.59 2.11 -27.76
CA PHE A 162 15.76 0.70 -27.50
C PHE A 162 16.07 0.40 -26.03
N ILE A 163 15.81 -0.86 -25.64
CA ILE A 163 16.26 -1.43 -24.37
C ILE A 163 17.22 -2.56 -24.64
N ALA A 164 18.40 -2.52 -24.04
CA ALA A 164 19.34 -3.63 -24.02
C ALA A 164 19.05 -4.51 -22.80
N ILE A 165 18.74 -5.78 -23.02
CA ILE A 165 18.41 -6.75 -21.98
C ILE A 165 19.30 -8.00 -22.09
N GLU A 166 19.24 -8.82 -21.06
CA GLU A 166 19.91 -10.12 -20.99
C GLU A 166 19.50 -11.02 -22.17
N LEU A 167 20.47 -11.51 -22.94
CA LEU A 167 20.23 -12.49 -24.01
C LEU A 167 20.02 -13.87 -23.38
N LEU A 168 18.82 -14.41 -23.52
CA LEU A 168 18.42 -15.67 -22.91
C LEU A 168 18.46 -16.82 -23.94
N GLU A 169 19.02 -17.96 -23.55
CA GLU A 169 18.95 -19.20 -24.31
C GLU A 169 17.88 -20.13 -23.73
N GLY A 170 16.90 -20.53 -24.54
CA GLY A 170 15.82 -21.39 -24.10
C GLY A 170 14.54 -21.24 -24.91
N GLU A 171 13.40 -21.36 -24.25
CA GLU A 171 12.08 -21.23 -24.88
C GLU A 171 11.09 -20.55 -23.92
N THR A 172 10.03 -19.93 -24.45
CA THR A 172 8.96 -19.40 -23.64
C THR A 172 8.12 -20.52 -23.02
N LEU A 173 7.49 -20.25 -21.87
CA LEU A 173 6.57 -21.21 -21.25
C LEU A 173 5.43 -21.57 -22.21
N LYS A 174 4.98 -20.62 -23.05
CA LYS A 174 3.99 -20.89 -24.11
C LYS A 174 4.47 -21.96 -25.10
N GLN A 175 5.70 -21.86 -25.57
CA GLN A 175 6.29 -22.86 -26.49
C GLN A 175 6.45 -24.22 -25.81
N ARG A 176 6.88 -24.21 -24.52
CA ARG A 176 7.04 -25.44 -23.72
C ARG A 176 5.71 -26.16 -23.53
N MET A 177 4.65 -25.43 -23.21
CA MET A 177 3.31 -25.99 -23.02
C MET A 177 2.70 -26.53 -24.31
N ALA A 178 3.00 -25.93 -25.45
CA ALA A 178 2.52 -26.40 -26.76
C ALA A 178 3.11 -27.75 -27.18
N ARG A 179 4.30 -28.12 -26.63
CA ARG A 179 4.96 -29.40 -26.97
C ARG A 179 4.45 -30.60 -26.20
N SER A 180 4.23 -30.44 -24.89
CA SER A 180 3.76 -31.54 -24.04
C SER A 180 3.23 -31.01 -22.72
N ARG A 181 2.36 -31.78 -22.05
CA ARG A 181 1.93 -31.48 -20.69
C ARG A 181 3.09 -31.44 -19.72
N LEU A 182 3.02 -30.52 -18.78
CA LEU A 182 4.02 -30.36 -17.75
C LEU A 182 3.77 -31.33 -16.59
N PRO A 183 4.81 -32.02 -16.08
CA PRO A 183 4.67 -32.78 -14.82
C PRO A 183 4.34 -31.87 -13.64
N THR A 184 3.59 -32.37 -12.67
CA THR A 184 3.19 -31.57 -11.49
C THR A 184 4.39 -30.97 -10.74
N GLN A 185 5.51 -31.70 -10.64
CA GLN A 185 6.73 -31.19 -10.01
C GLN A 185 7.33 -30.00 -10.76
N GLU A 186 7.29 -30.03 -12.09
CA GLU A 186 7.76 -28.92 -12.93
C GLU A 186 6.83 -27.70 -12.80
N ILE A 187 5.51 -27.91 -12.74
CA ILE A 187 4.51 -26.86 -12.50
C ILE A 187 4.77 -26.17 -11.15
N LEU A 188 4.99 -26.95 -10.09
CA LEU A 188 5.27 -26.42 -8.76
C LEU A 188 6.57 -25.61 -8.74
N ARG A 189 7.66 -26.12 -9.34
CA ARG A 189 8.94 -25.41 -9.44
C ARG A 189 8.77 -24.06 -10.17
N ILE A 190 8.15 -24.11 -11.35
CA ILE A 190 7.88 -22.89 -12.14
C ILE A 190 7.03 -21.87 -11.35
N GLY A 191 5.96 -22.35 -10.69
CA GLY A 191 5.11 -21.48 -9.89
C GLY A 191 5.83 -20.83 -8.71
N ILE A 192 6.73 -21.59 -8.04
CA ILE A 192 7.56 -21.07 -6.94
C ILE A 192 8.52 -20.00 -7.46
N GLU A 193 9.27 -20.29 -8.53
CA GLU A 193 10.25 -19.36 -9.10
C GLU A 193 9.61 -18.07 -9.63
N ILE A 194 8.40 -18.14 -10.23
CA ILE A 194 7.65 -16.94 -10.63
C ILE A 194 7.19 -16.15 -9.40
N SER A 195 6.72 -16.84 -8.34
CA SER A 195 6.30 -16.19 -7.12
C SER A 195 7.45 -15.44 -6.43
N GLU A 196 8.68 -15.99 -6.47
CA GLU A 196 9.90 -15.33 -5.98
C GLU A 196 10.21 -14.05 -6.78
N ALA A 197 10.12 -14.13 -8.11
CA ALA A 197 10.31 -12.97 -8.97
C ALA A 197 9.27 -11.86 -8.69
N LEU A 198 7.99 -12.25 -8.53
CA LEU A 198 6.92 -11.31 -8.22
C LEU A 198 7.08 -10.70 -6.85
N GLU A 199 7.49 -11.47 -5.83
CA GLU A 199 7.75 -10.94 -4.49
C GLU A 199 8.87 -9.89 -4.51
N ALA A 200 9.97 -10.16 -5.22
CA ALA A 200 11.05 -9.20 -5.37
C ALA A 200 10.60 -7.91 -6.07
N ALA A 201 9.78 -8.02 -7.12
CA ALA A 201 9.24 -6.86 -7.84
C ALA A 201 8.25 -6.06 -6.98
N HIS A 202 7.32 -6.76 -6.29
CA HIS A 202 6.31 -6.15 -5.44
C HIS A 202 6.93 -5.43 -4.24
N SER A 203 7.99 -5.99 -3.65
CA SER A 203 8.76 -5.36 -2.57
C SER A 203 9.46 -4.07 -3.02
N ALA A 204 9.79 -3.97 -4.32
CA ALA A 204 10.30 -2.76 -4.93
C ALA A 204 9.19 -1.81 -5.43
N GLY A 205 7.92 -2.08 -5.11
CA GLY A 205 6.77 -1.29 -5.53
C GLY A 205 6.39 -1.44 -7.02
N ILE A 206 6.91 -2.47 -7.71
CA ILE A 206 6.70 -2.69 -9.13
C ILE A 206 5.68 -3.80 -9.34
N ILE A 207 4.60 -3.51 -10.08
CA ILE A 207 3.56 -4.46 -10.47
C ILE A 207 3.76 -4.81 -11.94
N HIS A 208 3.80 -6.10 -12.26
CA HIS A 208 4.09 -6.57 -13.63
C HIS A 208 2.96 -6.33 -14.62
N ARG A 209 1.70 -6.60 -14.23
CA ARG A 209 0.45 -6.35 -14.99
C ARG A 209 0.25 -7.13 -16.29
N ASP A 210 1.19 -7.93 -16.73
CA ASP A 210 1.11 -8.72 -17.95
C ASP A 210 1.75 -10.11 -17.79
N ILE A 211 1.52 -10.78 -16.66
CA ILE A 211 1.95 -12.16 -16.41
C ILE A 211 1.15 -13.09 -17.33
N LYS A 212 1.86 -13.76 -18.24
CA LYS A 212 1.31 -14.72 -19.19
C LYS A 212 2.43 -15.65 -19.72
N PRO A 213 2.12 -16.83 -20.27
CA PRO A 213 3.15 -17.79 -20.68
C PRO A 213 4.16 -17.31 -21.72
N SER A 214 3.82 -16.29 -22.54
CA SER A 214 4.76 -15.70 -23.48
C SER A 214 5.80 -14.78 -22.84
N ASN A 215 5.52 -14.27 -21.64
CA ASN A 215 6.43 -13.39 -20.88
C ASN A 215 7.21 -14.17 -19.79
N LEU A 216 7.15 -15.49 -19.83
CA LEU A 216 7.84 -16.39 -18.91
C LEU A 216 8.79 -17.27 -19.73
N PHE A 217 10.08 -17.17 -19.49
CA PHE A 217 11.12 -17.80 -20.29
C PHE A 217 11.86 -18.89 -19.51
N LEU A 218 11.84 -20.10 -20.04
CA LEU A 218 12.55 -21.26 -19.49
C LEU A 218 13.96 -21.29 -20.07
N THR A 219 14.96 -21.03 -19.25
CA THR A 219 16.35 -21.06 -19.70
C THR A 219 16.84 -22.50 -19.83
N ARG A 220 17.79 -22.74 -20.73
CA ARG A 220 18.43 -24.08 -20.91
C ARG A 220 19.09 -24.61 -19.64
N ARG A 221 19.53 -23.73 -18.73
CA ARG A 221 20.19 -24.07 -17.46
C ARG A 221 19.23 -24.26 -16.29
N GLY A 222 17.92 -24.07 -16.49
CA GLY A 222 16.88 -24.48 -15.56
C GLY A 222 16.01 -23.40 -14.92
N PRO A 223 16.49 -22.22 -14.43
CA PRO A 223 15.62 -21.24 -13.81
C PRO A 223 14.72 -20.54 -14.82
N ILE A 224 13.50 -20.21 -14.38
CA ILE A 224 12.58 -19.36 -15.17
C ILE A 224 13.01 -17.89 -15.06
N LYS A 225 12.81 -17.14 -16.15
CA LYS A 225 13.00 -15.69 -16.18
C LYS A 225 11.69 -15.01 -16.54
N VAL A 226 11.27 -14.04 -15.73
CA VAL A 226 10.14 -13.17 -16.02
C VAL A 226 10.63 -12.05 -16.94
N LEU A 227 9.96 -11.89 -18.09
CA LEU A 227 10.26 -10.88 -19.10
C LEU A 227 9.24 -9.73 -19.01
N ASP A 228 9.61 -8.57 -19.55
CA ASP A 228 8.69 -7.46 -19.89
C ASP A 228 7.76 -7.04 -18.76
N PHE A 229 8.31 -6.49 -17.68
CA PHE A 229 7.52 -5.75 -16.69
C PHE A 229 6.73 -4.64 -17.41
N GLY A 230 5.42 -4.64 -17.27
CA GLY A 230 4.41 -3.95 -18.08
C GLY A 230 4.61 -2.50 -18.48
N VAL A 231 5.76 -2.18 -19.04
CA VAL A 231 6.29 -0.87 -19.41
C VAL A 231 5.39 -0.08 -20.37
N ALA A 232 4.45 -0.73 -21.06
CA ALA A 232 3.68 -0.09 -22.12
C ALA A 232 2.16 0.00 -21.87
N LYS A 233 1.58 -0.49 -20.74
CA LYS A 233 0.12 -0.60 -20.58
C LYS A 233 -0.56 0.46 -19.71
N ARG A 234 0.13 1.55 -19.34
CA ARG A 234 -0.43 2.60 -18.46
C ARG A 234 -1.02 3.82 -19.17
N VAL A 235 -1.49 3.70 -20.39
CA VAL A 235 -2.24 4.76 -21.06
C VAL A 235 -3.70 4.71 -20.57
N GLY A 236 -4.02 5.34 -19.45
CA GLY A 236 -5.42 5.54 -19.04
C GLY A 236 -5.80 5.55 -17.57
N SER A 237 -4.93 5.25 -16.61
CA SER A 237 -5.36 5.08 -15.20
C SER A 237 -4.92 6.15 -14.20
N GLU A 238 -4.20 7.22 -14.58
CA GLU A 238 -3.72 8.25 -13.64
C GLU A 238 -4.56 9.54 -13.59
N LEU A 239 -5.77 9.56 -14.19
CA LEU A 239 -6.66 10.72 -14.16
C LEU A 239 -7.83 10.60 -13.17
N ILE A 240 -7.85 9.59 -12.28
CA ILE A 240 -8.91 9.45 -11.27
C ILE A 240 -8.27 9.37 -9.87
N GLY A 241 -7.76 10.47 -9.44
CA GLY A 241 -7.35 10.74 -8.08
C GLY A 241 -7.44 12.22 -7.79
N GLN A 242 -8.59 12.85 -8.02
CA GLN A 242 -9.08 14.05 -7.35
C GLN A 242 -10.35 14.58 -7.99
N SER A 243 -11.38 14.75 -7.13
CA SER A 243 -12.52 15.68 -7.26
C SER A 243 -13.69 15.29 -8.14
N SER A 244 -14.80 15.03 -7.47
CA SER A 244 -16.19 15.33 -7.79
C SER A 244 -16.41 16.37 -8.90
N HIS A 245 -17.36 16.06 -9.76
CA HIS A 245 -17.96 16.88 -10.82
C HIS A 245 -17.13 17.12 -12.06
N PHE A 246 -17.15 16.15 -12.97
CA PHE A 246 -17.36 16.46 -14.39
C PHE A 246 -17.97 15.26 -15.11
N SER A 247 -19.02 15.57 -15.85
CA SER A 247 -19.78 14.66 -16.70
C SER A 247 -18.88 13.96 -17.72
N PHE A 248 -19.16 12.69 -17.96
CA PHE A 248 -18.54 11.88 -19.01
C PHE A 248 -18.57 12.57 -20.37
N PRO A 249 -17.50 12.38 -21.15
CA PRO A 249 -17.69 11.92 -22.53
C PRO A 249 -17.00 10.56 -22.75
N LEU A 250 -17.84 9.56 -22.99
CA LEU A 250 -17.80 8.58 -24.06
C LEU A 250 -16.54 7.73 -24.28
N LEU A 251 -16.69 6.45 -23.94
CA LEU A 251 -16.41 5.29 -24.80
C LEU A 251 -15.91 5.70 -26.21
N GLY A 252 -14.59 5.68 -26.42
CA GLY A 252 -14.10 5.92 -27.76
C GLY A 252 -12.74 5.30 -28.14
N ASN A 253 -11.86 5.00 -27.20
CA ASN A 253 -10.49 4.64 -27.61
C ASN A 253 -9.94 3.29 -27.10
N PHE A 254 -10.80 2.37 -26.62
CA PHE A 254 -10.34 1.04 -26.18
C PHE A 254 -10.70 -0.09 -27.16
N GLU A 255 -11.55 0.17 -28.11
CA GLU A 255 -11.80 -0.77 -29.21
C GLU A 255 -10.73 -0.69 -30.30
N ALA A 256 -10.00 0.42 -30.38
CA ALA A 256 -8.92 0.57 -31.36
C ALA A 256 -7.65 -0.26 -31.07
N ASP A 257 -7.34 -0.51 -29.81
CA ASP A 257 -6.22 -1.39 -29.41
C ASP A 257 -6.61 -2.88 -29.35
N LEU A 258 -7.90 -3.19 -29.62
CA LEU A 258 -8.49 -4.51 -29.42
C LEU A 258 -8.68 -5.32 -30.72
N THR A 259 -8.24 -4.88 -31.89
CA THR A 259 -8.63 -5.49 -33.16
C THR A 259 -7.56 -6.14 -34.02
N SER A 260 -6.48 -6.65 -33.44
CA SER A 260 -5.69 -7.70 -34.13
C SER A 260 -6.21 -9.08 -33.71
N THR A 261 -7.05 -9.64 -34.52
CA THR A 261 -7.85 -10.86 -34.37
C THR A 261 -6.95 -12.10 -34.16
N GLY A 262 -6.70 -12.52 -32.95
CA GLY A 262 -5.97 -13.75 -32.58
C GLY A 262 -4.99 -13.55 -31.43
N ALA A 263 -4.21 -12.50 -31.42
CA ALA A 263 -3.26 -12.21 -30.36
C ALA A 263 -3.94 -11.63 -29.10
N LEU A 264 -5.11 -11.03 -29.28
CA LEU A 264 -5.82 -10.29 -28.27
C LEU A 264 -6.67 -11.17 -27.34
N ILE A 265 -7.34 -12.18 -27.90
CA ILE A 265 -8.15 -13.14 -27.11
C ILE A 265 -7.25 -13.85 -26.10
N GLY A 266 -6.00 -14.18 -26.50
CA GLY A 266 -5.03 -14.83 -25.64
C GLY A 266 -4.56 -13.99 -24.44
N THR A 267 -4.36 -12.69 -24.60
CA THR A 267 -3.88 -11.81 -23.52
C THR A 267 -4.96 -11.48 -22.49
N THR A 268 -6.19 -11.27 -22.94
CA THR A 268 -7.33 -10.91 -22.07
C THR A 268 -7.67 -12.01 -21.06
N ALA A 269 -7.43 -13.27 -21.38
CA ALA A 269 -7.74 -14.42 -20.52
C ALA A 269 -6.90 -14.49 -19.24
N TYR A 270 -5.74 -13.81 -19.18
CA TYR A 270 -4.89 -13.72 -17.97
C TYR A 270 -5.11 -12.43 -17.17
N MET A 271 -5.87 -11.46 -17.69
CA MET A 271 -6.17 -10.21 -16.99
C MET A 271 -7.03 -10.46 -15.76
N SER A 272 -6.75 -9.73 -14.69
CA SER A 272 -7.57 -9.77 -13.48
C SER A 272 -8.91 -9.03 -13.68
N PRO A 273 -9.94 -9.32 -12.87
CA PRO A 273 -11.23 -8.61 -12.91
C PRO A 273 -11.07 -7.08 -12.82
N GLU A 274 -10.17 -6.59 -11.97
CA GLU A 274 -9.89 -5.16 -11.82
C GLU A 274 -9.21 -4.54 -13.04
N GLN A 275 -8.39 -5.30 -13.77
CA GLN A 275 -7.81 -4.82 -15.03
C GLN A 275 -8.88 -4.66 -16.11
N VAL A 276 -9.75 -5.66 -16.29
CA VAL A 276 -10.80 -5.61 -17.30
C VAL A 276 -11.91 -4.62 -16.95
N THR A 277 -12.08 -4.26 -15.65
CA THR A 277 -13.02 -3.23 -15.20
C THR A 277 -12.40 -1.86 -15.02
N ARG A 278 -11.10 -1.69 -15.34
CA ARG A 278 -10.36 -0.43 -15.20
C ARG A 278 -10.33 0.14 -13.76
N GLN A 279 -10.41 -0.72 -12.77
CA GLN A 279 -10.24 -0.33 -11.39
C GLN A 279 -8.75 -0.16 -11.05
N LEU A 280 -8.45 0.50 -9.92
CA LEU A 280 -7.08 0.57 -9.41
C LEU A 280 -6.51 -0.84 -9.25
N VAL A 281 -5.36 -1.10 -9.85
CA VAL A 281 -4.65 -2.37 -9.78
C VAL A 281 -3.58 -2.31 -8.68
N ASP A 282 -3.44 -3.42 -7.96
CA ASP A 282 -2.41 -3.63 -6.95
C ASP A 282 -1.65 -4.95 -7.22
N THR A 283 -0.74 -5.32 -6.34
CA THR A 283 0.11 -6.52 -6.47
C THR A 283 -0.69 -7.81 -6.65
N ARG A 284 -1.93 -7.88 -6.13
CA ARG A 284 -2.81 -9.04 -6.24
C ARG A 284 -3.32 -9.29 -7.66
N THR A 285 -3.15 -8.33 -8.55
CA THR A 285 -3.41 -8.47 -9.97
C THR A 285 -2.49 -9.50 -10.60
N ASP A 286 -1.18 -9.45 -10.30
CA ASP A 286 -0.20 -10.41 -10.81
C ASP A 286 -0.43 -11.81 -10.24
N LEU A 287 -0.93 -11.92 -9.00
CA LEU A 287 -1.26 -13.20 -8.38
C LEU A 287 -2.46 -13.89 -9.05
N PHE A 288 -3.45 -13.10 -9.50
CA PHE A 288 -4.54 -13.62 -10.33
C PHE A 288 -4.01 -14.13 -11.67
N SER A 289 -3.17 -13.35 -12.34
CA SER A 289 -2.56 -13.73 -13.61
C SER A 289 -1.69 -14.98 -13.48
N LEU A 290 -0.91 -15.11 -12.39
CA LEU A 290 -0.17 -16.34 -12.08
C LEU A 290 -1.12 -17.51 -11.81
N GLY A 291 -2.24 -17.30 -11.12
CA GLY A 291 -3.28 -18.32 -10.96
C GLY A 291 -3.83 -18.82 -12.30
N ALA A 292 -4.03 -17.92 -13.28
CA ALA A 292 -4.45 -18.28 -14.63
C ALA A 292 -3.38 -19.09 -15.38
N VAL A 293 -2.10 -18.74 -15.23
CA VAL A 293 -0.97 -19.50 -15.78
C VAL A 293 -0.86 -20.90 -15.15
N LEU A 294 -0.98 -21.00 -13.82
CA LEU A 294 -0.96 -22.29 -13.10
C LEU A 294 -2.14 -23.19 -13.54
N TYR A 295 -3.31 -22.61 -13.74
CA TYR A 295 -4.48 -23.33 -14.24
C TYR A 295 -4.21 -23.91 -15.63
N GLU A 296 -3.69 -23.10 -16.56
CA GLU A 296 -3.40 -23.53 -17.92
C GLU A 296 -2.27 -24.56 -17.97
N MET A 297 -1.18 -24.39 -17.20
CA MET A 297 -0.12 -25.39 -17.08
C MET A 297 -0.66 -26.76 -16.64
N THR A 298 -1.65 -26.75 -15.72
CA THR A 298 -2.18 -27.98 -15.13
C THR A 298 -3.23 -28.65 -15.99
N THR A 299 -4.08 -27.87 -16.68
CA THR A 299 -5.22 -28.38 -17.44
C THR A 299 -4.97 -28.43 -18.94
N GLY A 300 -4.04 -27.62 -19.46
CA GLY A 300 -3.85 -27.37 -20.88
C GLY A 300 -4.96 -26.49 -21.51
N GLN A 301 -5.81 -25.88 -20.68
CA GLN A 301 -6.94 -25.03 -21.11
C GLN A 301 -6.92 -23.69 -20.37
N MET A 302 -7.46 -22.65 -21.00
CA MET A 302 -7.66 -21.35 -20.38
C MET A 302 -8.72 -21.41 -19.27
N PRO A 303 -8.53 -20.74 -18.12
CA PRO A 303 -9.53 -20.73 -17.03
C PRO A 303 -10.83 -20.03 -17.44
N PHE A 304 -10.78 -19.09 -18.38
CA PHE A 304 -11.91 -18.27 -18.84
C PHE A 304 -11.98 -18.29 -20.37
N PRO A 305 -12.55 -19.37 -20.96
CA PRO A 305 -12.67 -19.48 -22.41
C PRO A 305 -13.76 -18.54 -22.97
N GLY A 306 -13.58 -18.06 -24.19
CA GLY A 306 -14.56 -17.26 -24.92
C GLY A 306 -14.22 -17.22 -26.41
N THR A 307 -15.21 -16.99 -27.24
CA THR A 307 -15.08 -16.91 -28.70
C THR A 307 -14.71 -15.51 -29.19
N ASP A 308 -14.93 -14.50 -28.33
CA ASP A 308 -14.67 -13.10 -28.61
C ASP A 308 -14.16 -12.38 -27.32
N PRO A 309 -13.49 -11.24 -27.44
CA PRO A 309 -12.95 -10.52 -26.30
C PRO A 309 -13.99 -10.15 -25.24
N SER A 310 -15.20 -9.78 -25.64
CA SER A 310 -16.26 -9.39 -24.71
C SER A 310 -16.78 -10.57 -23.91
N SER A 311 -16.82 -11.77 -24.48
CA SER A 311 -17.20 -13.01 -23.78
C SER A 311 -16.11 -13.41 -22.76
N VAL A 312 -14.83 -13.26 -23.11
CA VAL A 312 -13.70 -13.52 -22.19
C VAL A 312 -13.74 -12.52 -21.03
N ILE A 313 -13.94 -11.23 -21.30
CA ILE A 313 -14.08 -10.19 -20.26
C ILE A 313 -15.21 -10.54 -19.28
N ARG A 314 -16.40 -10.90 -19.78
CA ARG A 314 -17.54 -11.32 -18.93
C ARG A 314 -17.20 -12.58 -18.12
N ALA A 315 -16.49 -13.53 -18.71
CA ALA A 315 -16.07 -14.74 -18.02
C ALA A 315 -15.07 -14.43 -16.90
N VAL A 316 -14.06 -13.58 -17.16
CA VAL A 316 -13.10 -13.09 -16.14
C VAL A 316 -13.82 -12.40 -14.99
N GLN A 317 -14.85 -11.61 -15.26
CA GLN A 317 -15.57 -10.87 -14.22
C GLN A 317 -16.50 -11.75 -13.37
N ARG A 318 -17.19 -12.73 -13.98
CA ARG A 318 -18.37 -13.38 -13.35
C ARG A 318 -18.29 -14.90 -13.26
N GLN A 319 -17.55 -15.58 -14.12
CA GLN A 319 -17.52 -17.03 -14.16
C GLN A 319 -16.41 -17.59 -13.25
N ARG A 320 -16.72 -18.69 -12.57
CA ARG A 320 -15.70 -19.52 -11.93
C ARG A 320 -15.10 -20.45 -12.97
N PRO A 321 -13.78 -20.70 -12.92
CA PRO A 321 -13.15 -21.69 -13.80
C PRO A 321 -13.68 -23.10 -13.46
N ILE A 322 -13.63 -24.00 -14.43
CA ILE A 322 -13.94 -25.40 -14.18
C ILE A 322 -12.89 -25.94 -13.19
N PRO A 323 -13.27 -26.68 -12.14
CA PRO A 323 -12.30 -27.23 -11.19
C PRO A 323 -11.24 -28.08 -11.91
N VAL A 324 -9.97 -27.85 -11.57
CA VAL A 324 -8.82 -28.53 -12.21
C VAL A 324 -8.98 -30.05 -12.19
N GLU A 325 -9.53 -30.61 -11.12
CA GLU A 325 -9.74 -32.04 -10.92
C GLU A 325 -10.72 -32.67 -11.93
N GLN A 326 -11.65 -31.87 -12.49
CA GLN A 326 -12.57 -32.35 -13.52
C GLN A 326 -11.93 -32.48 -14.89
N ILE A 327 -10.85 -31.70 -15.16
CA ILE A 327 -10.14 -31.71 -16.44
C ILE A 327 -8.90 -32.59 -16.36
N ASN A 328 -8.21 -32.56 -15.22
CA ASN A 328 -7.02 -33.34 -14.95
C ASN A 328 -7.16 -34.08 -13.60
N PRO A 329 -7.71 -35.29 -13.58
CA PRO A 329 -7.88 -36.06 -12.35
C PRO A 329 -6.55 -36.45 -11.66
N GLU A 330 -5.44 -36.38 -12.37
CA GLU A 330 -4.11 -36.60 -11.81
C GLU A 330 -3.59 -35.39 -11.06
N ALA A 331 -4.19 -34.20 -11.27
CA ALA A 331 -3.89 -33.01 -10.51
C ALA A 331 -4.38 -33.19 -9.07
N ARG A 332 -3.47 -33.13 -8.12
CA ARG A 332 -3.78 -33.36 -6.71
C ARG A 332 -4.61 -32.22 -6.12
N SER A 333 -5.52 -32.56 -5.21
CA SER A 333 -6.44 -31.63 -4.56
C SER A 333 -5.77 -30.36 -3.99
N GLY A 334 -4.53 -30.45 -3.52
CA GLY A 334 -3.78 -29.30 -3.00
C GLY A 334 -3.48 -28.21 -4.04
N LEU A 335 -3.17 -28.59 -5.30
CA LEU A 335 -2.91 -27.61 -6.34
C LEU A 335 -4.19 -26.93 -6.82
N ASN A 336 -5.32 -27.63 -6.84
CA ASN A 336 -6.62 -27.05 -7.14
C ASN A 336 -6.99 -25.95 -6.15
N SER A 337 -6.80 -26.15 -4.83
CA SER A 337 -7.11 -25.14 -3.81
C SER A 337 -6.25 -23.89 -3.94
N ILE A 338 -4.97 -24.00 -4.33
CA ILE A 338 -4.07 -22.89 -4.57
C ILE A 338 -4.54 -22.07 -5.79
N ILE A 339 -4.86 -22.77 -6.89
CA ILE A 339 -5.35 -22.12 -8.11
C ILE A 339 -6.69 -21.44 -7.87
N ASP A 340 -7.64 -22.10 -7.20
CA ASP A 340 -8.95 -21.54 -6.86
C ASP A 340 -8.82 -20.26 -6.02
N LYS A 341 -7.93 -20.25 -5.03
CA LYS A 341 -7.68 -19.08 -4.18
C LYS A 341 -7.06 -17.94 -5.01
N ALA A 342 -6.14 -18.22 -5.90
CA ALA A 342 -5.52 -17.21 -6.75
C ALA A 342 -6.53 -16.59 -7.74
N LEU A 343 -7.50 -17.37 -8.24
CA LEU A 343 -8.51 -16.96 -9.23
C LEU A 343 -9.78 -16.38 -8.63
N GLN A 344 -9.85 -16.12 -7.31
CA GLN A 344 -10.99 -15.46 -6.67
C GLN A 344 -11.26 -14.09 -7.30
N LYS A 345 -12.54 -13.75 -7.51
CA LYS A 345 -12.93 -12.50 -8.16
C LYS A 345 -12.76 -11.30 -7.22
N ASP A 346 -13.09 -11.48 -5.95
CA ASP A 346 -12.79 -10.50 -4.93
C ASP A 346 -11.29 -10.56 -4.56
N ARG A 347 -10.61 -9.41 -4.64
CA ARG A 347 -9.19 -9.26 -4.29
C ARG A 347 -8.89 -9.65 -2.85
N ARG A 348 -9.83 -9.43 -1.92
CA ARG A 348 -9.68 -9.76 -0.49
C ARG A 348 -9.62 -11.26 -0.24
N SER A 349 -10.27 -12.04 -1.11
CA SER A 349 -10.31 -13.50 -1.03
C SER A 349 -9.14 -14.18 -1.74
N ARG A 350 -8.27 -13.44 -2.43
CA ARG A 350 -7.07 -13.95 -3.10
C ARG A 350 -5.89 -14.05 -2.14
N TYR A 351 -4.77 -14.54 -2.64
CA TYR A 351 -3.47 -14.33 -2.01
C TYR A 351 -3.19 -12.82 -1.92
N GLN A 352 -2.71 -12.36 -0.76
CA GLN A 352 -2.46 -10.95 -0.53
C GLN A 352 -1.04 -10.53 -0.91
N CYS A 353 -0.09 -11.47 -0.96
CA CYS A 353 1.28 -11.29 -1.44
C CYS A 353 1.78 -12.53 -2.17
N ALA A 354 2.84 -12.39 -2.97
CA ALA A 354 3.40 -13.49 -3.75
C ALA A 354 4.07 -14.53 -2.85
N ALA A 355 4.66 -14.12 -1.73
CA ALA A 355 5.24 -15.01 -0.74
C ALA A 355 4.22 -16.00 -0.15
N ALA A 356 2.96 -15.58 0.07
CA ALA A 356 1.91 -16.48 0.57
C ALA A 356 1.55 -17.57 -0.45
N LEU A 357 1.49 -17.24 -1.73
CA LEU A 357 1.27 -18.19 -2.81
C LEU A 357 2.46 -19.14 -2.94
N GLN A 358 3.69 -18.61 -2.89
CA GLN A 358 4.93 -19.38 -2.88
C GLN A 358 4.97 -20.40 -1.75
N ALA A 359 4.65 -19.98 -0.52
CA ALA A 359 4.67 -20.86 0.64
C ALA A 359 3.70 -22.05 0.51
N ASP A 360 2.51 -21.84 -0.06
CA ASP A 360 1.55 -22.93 -0.29
C ASP A 360 2.03 -23.88 -1.40
N LEU A 361 2.67 -23.37 -2.45
CA LEU A 361 3.32 -24.19 -3.48
C LEU A 361 4.48 -25.01 -2.91
N GLN A 362 5.34 -24.43 -2.07
CA GLN A 362 6.45 -25.10 -1.40
C GLN A 362 5.97 -26.19 -0.42
N LYS A 363 4.93 -25.92 0.36
CA LYS A 363 4.30 -26.94 1.22
C LYS A 363 3.84 -28.14 0.39
N LEU A 364 3.21 -27.87 -0.74
CA LEU A 364 2.74 -28.93 -1.63
C LEU A 364 3.93 -29.72 -2.22
N GLN A 365 5.01 -29.06 -2.63
CA GLN A 365 6.25 -29.68 -3.11
C GLN A 365 6.90 -30.58 -2.04
N GLY A 366 7.01 -30.09 -0.79
CA GLY A 366 7.57 -30.85 0.34
C GLY A 366 6.81 -32.13 0.67
N HIS A 367 5.50 -32.18 0.44
CA HIS A 367 4.71 -33.40 0.57
C HIS A 367 5.06 -34.45 -0.50
N PHE A 368 5.51 -34.02 -1.68
CA PHE A 368 5.98 -34.92 -2.72
C PHE A 368 7.32 -35.58 -2.37
N GLU A 369 8.25 -34.84 -1.80
CA GLU A 369 9.59 -35.33 -1.47
C GLU A 369 9.59 -36.32 -0.29
N ARG A 370 8.72 -36.08 0.69
CA ARG A 370 8.60 -36.97 1.87
C ARG A 370 8.07 -38.33 1.52
N ARG A 371 7.18 -38.48 0.55
CA ARG A 371 6.62 -39.76 0.13
C ARG A 371 7.64 -40.67 -0.60
N GLY A 372 8.62 -40.07 -1.30
CA GLY A 372 9.70 -40.81 -1.97
C GLY A 372 10.74 -41.41 -1.03
N LYS A 373 10.91 -40.87 0.18
CA LYS A 373 11.88 -41.29 1.19
C LYS A 373 11.35 -42.38 2.14
N TRP A 374 10.05 -42.53 2.26
CA TRP A 374 9.45 -43.47 3.21
C TRP A 374 9.65 -44.95 2.83
N TRP A 375 9.85 -45.28 1.58
CA TRP A 375 10.11 -46.67 1.14
C TRP A 375 11.53 -47.17 1.42
N ARG A 376 12.48 -46.30 1.74
CA ARG A 376 13.86 -46.65 2.11
C ARG A 376 14.12 -46.60 3.63
N ALA A 377 13.20 -46.11 4.44
CA ALA A 377 13.42 -45.88 5.86
C ALA A 377 12.68 -46.89 6.79
N SER A 378 12.05 -47.96 6.25
CA SER A 378 11.29 -48.92 7.05
C SER A 378 12.14 -49.95 7.80
N LEU A 379 13.46 -49.92 7.72
CA LEU A 379 14.36 -50.82 8.45
C LEU A 379 14.97 -50.21 9.74
N LEU A 380 14.87 -48.90 9.94
CA LEU A 380 15.46 -48.20 11.11
C LEU A 380 14.63 -48.29 12.41
N PRO A 381 13.28 -48.31 12.41
CA PRO A 381 12.51 -48.35 13.64
C PRO A 381 12.59 -49.71 14.38
N LEU A 382 12.85 -50.82 13.70
CA LEU A 382 13.03 -52.12 14.32
C LEU A 382 14.30 -52.22 15.18
N ALA A 383 15.39 -51.56 14.73
CA ALA A 383 16.64 -51.49 15.46
C ALA A 383 16.56 -50.59 16.72
N LEU A 384 15.77 -49.49 16.65
CA LEU A 384 15.54 -48.58 17.76
C LEU A 384 14.64 -49.16 18.83
N VAL A 385 13.64 -49.96 18.46
CA VAL A 385 12.74 -50.66 19.41
C VAL A 385 13.52 -51.77 20.17
N ALA A 386 14.44 -52.46 19.49
CA ALA A 386 15.33 -53.45 20.12
C ALA A 386 16.31 -52.78 21.11
N LEU A 387 16.90 -51.60 20.74
CA LEU A 387 17.76 -50.83 21.62
C LEU A 387 17.02 -50.25 22.83
N PHE A 388 15.78 -49.81 22.66
CA PHE A 388 14.92 -49.29 23.73
C PHE A 388 14.49 -50.43 24.70
N GLY A 389 14.27 -51.61 24.19
CA GLY A 389 14.00 -52.81 25.02
C GLY A 389 15.23 -53.21 25.84
N VAL A 390 16.44 -53.07 25.30
CA VAL A 390 17.69 -53.33 26.04
C VAL A 390 17.92 -52.31 27.15
N VAL A 391 17.64 -50.98 26.87
CA VAL A 391 17.78 -49.91 27.87
C VAL A 391 16.75 -50.02 28.99
N LEU A 392 15.51 -50.44 28.68
CA LEU A 392 14.47 -50.70 29.69
C LEU A 392 14.79 -51.91 30.54
N SER A 393 15.39 -52.96 30.03
CA SER A 393 15.81 -54.10 30.80
C SER A 393 17.03 -53.81 31.70
N ALA A 394 17.97 -52.98 31.18
CA ALA A 394 19.13 -52.53 31.95
C ALA A 394 18.75 -51.61 33.13
N SER A 395 17.69 -50.79 32.99
CA SER A 395 17.20 -49.89 34.06
C SER A 395 16.56 -50.62 35.25
N ARG A 396 16.20 -51.90 35.06
CA ARG A 396 15.70 -52.76 36.20
C ARG A 396 16.78 -53.23 37.12
N PHE A 397 18.07 -53.24 36.70
CA PHE A 397 19.18 -53.81 37.47
C PHE A 397 20.17 -52.79 37.96
N ASN A 398 20.02 -51.48 37.63
CA ASN A 398 20.98 -50.47 38.07
C ASN A 398 20.25 -49.20 38.58
N PRO A 399 20.24 -48.94 39.91
CA PRO A 399 19.57 -47.77 40.53
C PRO A 399 20.11 -46.42 40.05
N GLY A 400 21.36 -46.35 39.62
CA GLY A 400 21.98 -45.11 39.15
C GLY A 400 21.39 -44.56 37.84
N ILE A 401 20.86 -45.44 36.99
CA ILE A 401 20.24 -45.01 35.71
C ILE A 401 18.84 -44.44 35.96
N ARG A 402 18.17 -44.89 37.02
CA ARG A 402 16.86 -44.39 37.41
C ARG A 402 16.90 -42.97 37.97
N GLN A 403 17.98 -42.55 38.58
CA GLN A 403 18.21 -41.19 39.07
C GLN A 403 18.57 -40.23 37.96
N TRP A 404 19.22 -40.71 36.87
CA TRP A 404 19.57 -39.89 35.72
C TRP A 404 18.35 -39.60 34.84
N ILE A 405 17.36 -40.50 34.76
CA ILE A 405 16.12 -40.28 34.00
C ILE A 405 15.09 -39.45 34.80
N ALA A 406 15.16 -39.48 36.15
CA ALA A 406 14.24 -38.74 37.04
C ALA A 406 14.71 -37.39 37.50
N GLY A 407 15.95 -36.99 37.17
CA GLY A 407 16.59 -35.78 37.67
C GLY A 407 16.92 -34.75 36.60
N THR A 408 15.91 -34.21 35.89
CA THR A 408 16.05 -32.86 35.42
C THR A 408 15.36 -31.95 36.44
N PRO A 409 16.12 -31.19 37.24
CA PRO A 409 15.52 -30.12 38.01
C PRO A 409 15.00 -29.13 36.96
N SER A 410 13.70 -28.84 37.00
CA SER A 410 13.18 -27.63 36.44
C SER A 410 13.86 -26.46 37.17
N VAL A 411 15.01 -26.06 36.71
CA VAL A 411 15.56 -24.75 37.02
C VAL A 411 14.55 -23.77 36.46
N GLY A 412 13.74 -23.19 37.32
CA GLY A 412 12.95 -22.02 37.04
C GLY A 412 13.94 -20.90 36.68
N MET A 413 14.32 -20.84 35.40
CA MET A 413 14.94 -19.63 34.87
C MET A 413 13.85 -18.58 34.90
N SER A 414 13.91 -17.67 35.85
CA SER A 414 13.11 -16.47 35.80
C SER A 414 13.56 -15.71 34.52
N HIS A 415 12.80 -15.87 33.46
CA HIS A 415 13.00 -15.09 32.25
C HIS A 415 12.68 -13.65 32.61
N ASN A 416 13.69 -12.77 32.57
CA ASN A 416 13.50 -11.37 32.91
C ASN A 416 12.99 -10.63 31.67
N ILE A 417 11.71 -10.85 31.33
CA ILE A 417 11.04 -10.22 30.21
C ILE A 417 10.74 -8.77 30.59
N ARG A 418 11.35 -7.82 29.90
CA ARG A 418 11.17 -6.37 30.10
C ARG A 418 10.44 -5.71 28.94
N SER A 419 10.36 -6.39 27.79
CA SER A 419 9.72 -5.89 26.59
C SER A 419 8.93 -6.95 25.87
N LEU A 420 7.72 -6.59 25.42
CA LEU A 420 6.74 -7.49 24.85
C LEU A 420 6.02 -6.86 23.66
N ALA A 421 5.80 -7.64 22.61
CA ALA A 421 4.84 -7.30 21.55
C ALA A 421 3.68 -8.29 21.56
N VAL A 422 2.46 -7.79 21.39
CA VAL A 422 1.30 -8.62 21.01
C VAL A 422 1.19 -8.52 19.52
N LEU A 423 1.56 -9.57 18.80
CA LEU A 423 1.44 -9.61 17.35
C LEU A 423 -0.01 -9.91 16.94
N PRO A 424 -0.42 -9.51 15.73
CA PRO A 424 -1.79 -9.73 15.25
C PRO A 424 -2.21 -11.19 15.39
N PHE A 425 -3.36 -11.42 16.02
CA PHE A 425 -3.92 -12.76 16.13
C PHE A 425 -4.47 -13.21 14.78
N GLU A 426 -4.33 -14.47 14.47
CA GLU A 426 -4.86 -15.06 13.22
C GLU A 426 -6.37 -15.27 13.32
N ASN A 427 -7.12 -14.75 12.34
CA ASN A 427 -8.54 -15.04 12.20
C ASN A 427 -8.73 -16.40 11.52
N LEU A 428 -8.98 -17.43 12.30
CA LEU A 428 -9.28 -18.79 11.84
C LEU A 428 -10.79 -19.12 11.91
N THR A 429 -11.65 -18.10 12.05
CA THR A 429 -13.11 -18.29 12.06
C THR A 429 -13.69 -18.64 10.69
N GLY A 430 -12.96 -18.34 9.61
CA GLY A 430 -13.41 -18.48 8.23
C GLY A 430 -14.35 -17.37 7.77
N ASP A 431 -14.59 -16.34 8.60
CA ASP A 431 -15.47 -15.20 8.34
C ASP A 431 -14.74 -13.89 8.62
N SER A 432 -14.48 -13.09 7.58
CA SER A 432 -13.85 -11.78 7.71
C SER A 432 -14.74 -10.74 8.43
N ALA A 433 -16.04 -11.00 8.55
CA ALA A 433 -16.92 -10.16 9.37
C ALA A 433 -16.57 -10.26 10.87
N GLN A 434 -15.70 -11.18 11.29
CA GLN A 434 -15.21 -11.34 12.65
C GLN A 434 -13.84 -10.68 12.90
N ASP A 435 -13.23 -10.02 11.90
CA ASP A 435 -11.93 -9.37 12.06
C ASP A 435 -11.94 -8.35 13.20
N TYR A 436 -13.05 -7.62 13.41
CA TYR A 436 -13.21 -6.70 14.52
C TYR A 436 -13.01 -7.34 15.90
N LEU A 437 -13.41 -8.62 16.03
CA LEU A 437 -13.28 -9.37 17.28
C LEU A 437 -11.81 -9.78 17.50
N VAL A 438 -11.17 -10.27 16.45
CA VAL A 438 -9.76 -10.74 16.49
C VAL A 438 -8.82 -9.56 16.75
N GLU A 439 -9.00 -8.46 16.02
CA GLU A 439 -8.25 -7.22 16.25
C GLU A 439 -8.53 -6.68 17.66
N GLY A 440 -9.80 -6.65 18.08
CA GLY A 440 -10.20 -6.15 19.40
C GLY A 440 -9.61 -6.97 20.57
N ILE A 441 -9.40 -8.26 20.42
CA ILE A 441 -8.70 -9.08 21.43
C ILE A 441 -7.22 -8.68 21.50
N SER A 442 -6.55 -8.50 20.36
CA SER A 442 -5.15 -8.07 20.31
C SER A 442 -4.97 -6.69 20.92
N ASP A 443 -5.86 -5.75 20.60
CA ASP A 443 -5.82 -4.36 21.09
C ASP A 443 -6.06 -4.28 22.61
N ALA A 444 -7.04 -5.03 23.11
CA ALA A 444 -7.29 -5.11 24.54
C ALA A 444 -6.08 -5.65 25.31
N LEU A 445 -5.40 -6.67 24.77
CA LEU A 445 -4.19 -7.22 25.37
C LEU A 445 -3.06 -6.18 25.38
N ILE A 446 -2.82 -5.45 24.30
CA ILE A 446 -1.82 -4.38 24.25
C ILE A 446 -2.14 -3.34 25.32
N THR A 447 -3.38 -2.89 25.39
CA THR A 447 -3.85 -1.85 26.32
C THR A 447 -3.69 -2.30 27.78
N ASP A 448 -4.10 -3.52 28.10
CA ASP A 448 -4.05 -4.03 29.48
C ASP A 448 -2.61 -4.32 29.93
N LEU A 449 -1.79 -4.88 29.07
CA LEU A 449 -0.38 -5.15 29.40
C LEU A 449 0.44 -3.84 29.50
N ALA A 450 0.09 -2.82 28.74
CA ALA A 450 0.76 -1.50 28.83
C ALA A 450 0.52 -0.77 30.16
N LYS A 451 -0.46 -1.18 30.98
CA LYS A 451 -0.67 -0.67 32.34
C LYS A 451 0.38 -1.15 33.34
N LEU A 452 1.16 -2.20 32.98
CA LEU A 452 2.25 -2.71 33.78
C LEU A 452 3.47 -1.81 33.63
N THR A 453 3.80 -1.04 34.68
CA THR A 453 4.90 -0.08 34.62
C THR A 453 6.29 -0.71 34.48
N SER A 454 6.43 -1.99 34.81
CA SER A 454 7.67 -2.77 34.68
C SER A 454 7.88 -3.38 33.30
N LEU A 455 6.89 -3.28 32.42
CA LEU A 455 6.87 -3.92 31.11
C LEU A 455 6.76 -2.86 30.00
N ARG A 456 7.68 -2.87 29.06
CA ARG A 456 7.58 -2.10 27.84
C ARG A 456 6.75 -2.92 26.83
N VAL A 457 5.56 -2.45 26.50
CA VAL A 457 4.69 -3.08 25.51
C VAL A 457 4.75 -2.27 24.21
N ILE A 458 4.96 -2.97 23.09
CA ILE A 458 4.98 -2.35 21.76
C ILE A 458 3.57 -1.88 21.38
N SER A 459 3.49 -0.73 20.73
CA SER A 459 2.24 -0.14 20.29
C SER A 459 1.48 -1.02 19.29
N ARG A 460 0.16 -0.78 19.21
CA ARG A 460 -0.69 -1.40 18.18
C ARG A 460 -0.17 -1.11 16.76
N THR A 461 0.18 0.14 16.49
CA THR A 461 0.61 0.59 15.15
C THR A 461 1.82 -0.20 14.65
N SER A 462 2.84 -0.39 15.51
CA SER A 462 4.02 -1.18 15.15
C SER A 462 3.72 -2.68 15.13
N SER A 463 2.93 -3.19 16.06
CA SER A 463 2.57 -4.61 16.10
C SER A 463 1.77 -5.04 14.85
N MET A 464 0.81 -4.22 14.40
CA MET A 464 -0.06 -4.52 13.25
C MET A 464 0.67 -4.47 11.90
N GLN A 465 1.85 -3.86 11.81
CA GLN A 465 2.68 -3.92 10.59
C GLN A 465 3.12 -5.36 10.26
N TYR A 466 3.07 -6.25 11.23
CA TYR A 466 3.42 -7.66 11.07
C TYR A 466 2.21 -8.55 10.79
N GLU A 467 1.03 -7.99 10.53
CA GLU A 467 -0.14 -8.74 10.10
C GLU A 467 0.15 -9.44 8.76
N GLY A 468 -0.02 -10.77 8.75
CA GLY A 468 0.28 -11.59 7.57
C GLY A 468 1.77 -11.66 7.18
N THR A 469 2.68 -11.15 8.03
CA THR A 469 4.12 -11.23 7.77
C THR A 469 4.63 -12.67 7.79
N HIS A 470 5.61 -12.97 6.94
CA HIS A 470 6.34 -14.24 6.94
C HIS A 470 7.72 -14.13 7.59
N LYS A 471 8.05 -12.97 8.16
CA LYS A 471 9.29 -12.79 8.90
C LYS A 471 9.35 -13.78 10.07
N ALA A 472 10.52 -14.36 10.28
CA ALA A 472 10.72 -15.23 11.44
C ALA A 472 10.65 -14.38 12.73
N LEU A 473 10.06 -14.94 13.80
CA LEU A 473 9.93 -14.23 15.08
C LEU A 473 11.23 -13.59 15.58
N PRO A 474 12.42 -14.21 15.48
CA PRO A 474 13.67 -13.57 15.88
C PRO A 474 14.04 -12.33 15.05
N GLU A 475 13.55 -12.21 13.83
CA GLU A 475 13.73 -11.02 12.99
C GLU A 475 12.81 -9.90 13.44
N VAL A 476 11.51 -10.20 13.59
CA VAL A 476 10.51 -9.28 14.16
C VAL A 476 10.98 -8.78 15.53
N ALA A 477 11.49 -9.66 16.35
CA ALA A 477 11.99 -9.33 17.68
C ALA A 477 13.17 -8.35 17.67
N ARG A 478 14.07 -8.47 16.70
CA ARG A 478 15.18 -7.52 16.53
C ARG A 478 14.69 -6.15 16.06
N GLU A 479 13.73 -6.13 15.11
CA GLU A 479 13.15 -4.88 14.61
C GLU A 479 12.38 -4.14 15.71
N LEU A 480 11.57 -4.86 16.49
CA LEU A 480 10.81 -4.32 17.61
C LEU A 480 11.62 -4.17 18.92
N ASN A 481 12.82 -4.71 18.96
CA ASN A 481 13.67 -4.75 20.14
C ASN A 481 12.94 -5.30 21.37
N ILE A 482 12.39 -6.53 21.26
CA ILE A 482 11.57 -7.19 22.28
C ILE A 482 12.19 -8.47 22.81
N ASP A 483 11.91 -8.78 24.07
CA ASP A 483 12.34 -10.02 24.74
C ASP A 483 11.37 -11.18 24.45
N ALA A 484 10.09 -10.88 24.32
CA ALA A 484 9.05 -11.88 24.09
C ALA A 484 7.93 -11.34 23.19
N ALA A 485 7.19 -12.27 22.57
CA ALA A 485 6.00 -11.95 21.80
C ALA A 485 4.80 -12.81 22.22
N VAL A 486 3.61 -12.21 22.21
CA VAL A 486 2.34 -12.92 22.29
C VAL A 486 1.86 -13.20 20.88
N LEU A 487 1.61 -14.47 20.59
CA LEU A 487 1.03 -14.96 19.34
C LEU A 487 -0.29 -15.63 19.65
N GLY A 488 -1.26 -15.53 18.76
CA GLY A 488 -2.52 -16.23 18.99
C GLY A 488 -3.34 -16.44 17.72
N SER A 489 -4.42 -17.20 17.90
CA SER A 489 -5.43 -17.40 16.86
C SER A 489 -6.81 -17.50 17.49
N VAL A 490 -7.80 -17.04 16.74
CA VAL A 490 -9.21 -17.06 17.13
C VAL A 490 -9.99 -17.96 16.18
N THR A 491 -10.75 -18.90 16.75
CA THR A 491 -11.71 -19.74 16.02
C THR A 491 -13.10 -19.54 16.59
N ARG A 492 -14.12 -19.73 15.77
CA ARG A 492 -15.53 -19.65 16.20
C ARG A 492 -16.29 -20.91 15.79
N SER A 493 -17.08 -21.45 16.71
CA SER A 493 -18.00 -22.56 16.45
C SER A 493 -19.37 -22.22 17.04
N GLY A 494 -20.29 -21.81 16.18
CA GLY A 494 -21.61 -21.31 16.62
C GLY A 494 -21.47 -20.08 17.50
N ASN A 495 -21.93 -20.15 18.75
CA ASN A 495 -21.86 -19.05 19.73
C ASN A 495 -20.61 -19.14 20.64
N ARG A 496 -19.68 -20.04 20.37
CA ARG A 496 -18.45 -20.19 21.15
C ARG A 496 -17.24 -19.66 20.41
N ILE A 497 -16.43 -18.92 21.14
CA ILE A 497 -15.17 -18.35 20.69
C ILE A 497 -14.05 -19.08 21.43
N ARG A 498 -13.11 -19.62 20.65
CA ARG A 498 -11.89 -20.21 21.19
C ARG A 498 -10.69 -19.38 20.77
N VAL A 499 -9.90 -18.99 21.76
CA VAL A 499 -8.65 -18.27 21.58
C VAL A 499 -7.50 -19.17 22.02
N ASN A 500 -6.58 -19.46 21.11
CA ASN A 500 -5.29 -20.05 21.44
C ASN A 500 -4.28 -18.91 21.57
N ALA A 501 -3.58 -18.81 22.68
CA ALA A 501 -2.56 -17.80 22.92
C ALA A 501 -1.25 -18.44 23.39
N LYS A 502 -0.12 -17.85 22.94
CA LYS A 502 1.22 -18.32 23.24
C LYS A 502 2.10 -17.13 23.59
N LEU A 503 2.85 -17.24 24.68
CA LEU A 503 3.96 -16.35 24.97
C LEU A 503 5.24 -17.05 24.50
N VAL A 504 6.00 -16.40 23.64
CA VAL A 504 7.16 -16.97 22.96
C VAL A 504 8.38 -16.11 23.27
N GLU A 505 9.48 -16.72 23.69
CA GLU A 505 10.76 -16.01 23.81
C GLU A 505 11.25 -15.58 22.44
N ALA A 506 11.53 -14.30 22.29
CA ALA A 506 11.77 -13.69 20.99
C ALA A 506 13.07 -14.18 20.33
N ALA A 507 14.12 -14.40 21.12
CA ALA A 507 15.46 -14.79 20.64
C ALA A 507 15.52 -16.26 20.19
N SER A 508 14.89 -17.17 20.95
CA SER A 508 14.96 -18.61 20.69
C SER A 508 13.77 -19.15 19.94
N GLY A 509 12.63 -18.45 19.93
CA GLY A 509 11.36 -18.95 19.43
C GLY A 509 10.72 -20.02 20.35
N GLN A 510 11.23 -20.18 21.57
CA GLN A 510 10.69 -21.17 22.51
C GLN A 510 9.40 -20.67 23.15
N ASN A 511 8.37 -21.53 23.17
CA ASN A 511 7.15 -21.24 23.90
C ASN A 511 7.42 -21.21 25.41
N LEU A 512 7.22 -20.08 26.06
CA LEU A 512 7.29 -19.90 27.48
C LEU A 512 5.96 -20.32 28.16
N TRP A 513 4.87 -20.01 27.48
CA TRP A 513 3.54 -20.32 27.95
C TRP A 513 2.59 -20.53 26.74
N VAL A 514 1.63 -21.45 26.88
CA VAL A 514 0.59 -21.75 25.88
C VAL A 514 -0.70 -22.08 26.62
N GLN A 515 -1.80 -21.46 26.22
CA GLN A 515 -3.11 -21.76 26.79
C GLN A 515 -4.25 -21.54 25.78
N ASP A 516 -5.25 -22.39 25.89
CA ASP A 516 -6.51 -22.31 25.16
C ASP A 516 -7.61 -21.77 26.07
N TYR A 517 -8.37 -20.80 25.54
CA TYR A 517 -9.56 -20.27 26.19
C TYR A 517 -10.76 -20.56 25.31
N ASP A 518 -11.83 -21.08 25.88
CA ASP A 518 -13.08 -21.42 25.21
C ASP A 518 -14.25 -20.81 26.00
N ARG A 519 -14.94 -19.82 25.42
CA ARG A 519 -16.00 -19.04 26.06
C ARG A 519 -17.16 -18.82 25.10
N ASP A 520 -18.34 -18.55 25.65
CA ASP A 520 -19.47 -18.04 24.87
C ASP A 520 -19.19 -16.59 24.46
N GLU A 521 -19.78 -16.13 23.38
CA GLU A 521 -19.62 -14.78 22.82
C GLU A 521 -19.87 -13.65 23.86
N SER A 522 -20.82 -13.85 24.76
CA SER A 522 -21.07 -12.94 25.89
C SER A 522 -19.92 -12.87 26.91
N GLY A 523 -18.98 -13.80 26.87
CA GLY A 523 -17.83 -13.90 27.78
C GLY A 523 -16.52 -13.33 27.24
N VAL A 524 -16.52 -12.64 26.10
CA VAL A 524 -15.30 -12.13 25.45
C VAL A 524 -14.51 -11.19 26.34
N LEU A 525 -15.15 -10.24 27.01
CA LEU A 525 -14.47 -9.33 27.94
C LEU A 525 -13.77 -10.08 29.07
N LYS A 526 -14.45 -11.08 29.65
CA LYS A 526 -13.85 -11.95 30.68
C LYS A 526 -12.66 -12.75 30.12
N LEU A 527 -12.78 -13.24 28.91
CA LEU A 527 -11.70 -13.96 28.23
C LEU A 527 -10.46 -13.07 28.05
N GLN A 528 -10.65 -11.83 27.61
CA GLN A 528 -9.57 -10.84 27.45
C GLN A 528 -8.87 -10.57 28.79
N ASN A 529 -9.64 -10.31 29.85
CA ASN A 529 -9.09 -10.06 31.18
C ASN A 529 -8.35 -11.30 31.74
N ASP A 530 -8.91 -12.52 31.58
CA ASP A 530 -8.28 -13.77 32.01
C ASP A 530 -6.95 -13.98 31.28
N LEU A 531 -6.91 -13.69 29.97
CA LEU A 531 -5.74 -13.83 29.11
C LEU A 531 -4.66 -12.80 29.46
N ALA A 532 -5.01 -11.52 29.59
CA ALA A 532 -4.08 -10.47 29.99
C ALA A 532 -3.45 -10.76 31.37
N ALA A 533 -4.27 -11.17 32.35
CA ALA A 533 -3.80 -11.51 33.67
C ALA A 533 -2.89 -12.77 33.69
N ALA A 534 -3.13 -13.74 32.81
CA ALA A 534 -2.27 -14.91 32.69
C ALA A 534 -0.91 -14.56 32.10
N ILE A 535 -0.88 -13.77 30.99
CA ILE A 535 0.35 -13.32 30.37
C ILE A 535 1.16 -12.44 31.35
N ALA A 536 0.49 -11.49 32.00
CA ALA A 536 1.11 -10.61 33.00
C ALA A 536 1.78 -11.39 34.14
N ARG A 537 1.15 -12.43 34.66
CA ARG A 537 1.74 -13.31 35.71
C ARG A 537 2.94 -14.08 35.20
N GLU A 538 2.90 -14.54 33.96
CA GLU A 538 4.03 -15.28 33.38
C GLU A 538 5.23 -14.36 33.16
N VAL A 539 5.01 -13.14 32.67
CA VAL A 539 6.04 -12.15 32.38
C VAL A 539 6.66 -11.59 33.66
N THR A 540 5.86 -11.25 34.66
CA THR A 540 6.33 -10.56 35.87
C THR A 540 6.65 -11.48 37.06
N GLY A 541 6.29 -12.77 36.95
CA GLY A 541 6.42 -13.77 38.03
C GLY A 541 5.45 -13.58 39.19
N LYS A 542 5.09 -12.35 39.56
CA LYS A 542 4.06 -12.00 40.57
C LYS A 542 3.49 -10.63 40.29
N LEU A 543 2.19 -10.56 40.08
CA LEU A 543 1.47 -9.28 40.01
C LEU A 543 1.38 -8.66 41.40
N THR A 544 1.78 -7.41 41.54
CA THR A 544 1.52 -6.66 42.77
C THR A 544 0.03 -6.33 42.88
N GLY A 545 -0.46 -6.03 44.11
CA GLY A 545 -1.85 -5.60 44.27
C GLY A 545 -2.18 -4.31 43.46
N LYS A 546 -1.17 -3.46 43.27
CA LYS A 546 -1.30 -2.24 42.45
C LYS A 546 -1.43 -2.57 40.96
N ASP A 547 -0.68 -3.55 40.47
CA ASP A 547 -0.77 -4.01 39.07
C ASP A 547 -2.12 -4.67 38.80
N GLN A 548 -2.61 -5.49 39.75
CA GLN A 548 -3.94 -6.10 39.66
C GLN A 548 -5.05 -5.07 39.61
N SER A 549 -4.99 -4.00 40.43
CA SER A 549 -5.97 -2.93 40.41
C SER A 549 -5.94 -2.18 39.08
N ARG A 550 -4.76 -1.84 38.56
CA ARG A 550 -4.62 -1.15 37.26
C ARG A 550 -5.11 -1.97 36.09
N MET A 551 -4.86 -3.28 36.08
CA MET A 551 -5.36 -4.16 35.01
C MET A 551 -6.88 -4.35 35.09
N ALA A 552 -7.48 -4.22 36.27
CA ALA A 552 -8.92 -4.27 36.43
C ALA A 552 -9.64 -2.98 35.96
N GLU A 553 -8.90 -1.89 35.76
CA GLU A 553 -9.38 -0.59 35.25
C GLU A 553 -9.44 -0.60 33.70
N GLY A 554 -10.03 -1.58 33.05
CA GLY A 554 -10.22 -1.65 31.61
C GLY A 554 -11.60 -1.19 31.15
N PRO A 555 -11.86 -1.12 29.84
CA PRO A 555 -13.17 -0.80 29.31
C PRO A 555 -14.18 -1.84 29.84
N GLN A 556 -14.96 -1.43 30.84
CA GLN A 556 -15.95 -2.30 31.48
C GLN A 556 -17.34 -1.89 31.02
N SER A 557 -18.05 -2.79 30.38
CA SER A 557 -19.50 -2.71 30.25
C SER A 557 -20.12 -3.97 30.81
N ALA A 558 -21.16 -3.81 31.59
CA ALA A 558 -21.98 -4.93 32.07
C ALA A 558 -22.82 -5.55 30.94
N ASN A 559 -22.95 -4.86 29.81
CA ASN A 559 -23.74 -5.27 28.66
C ASN A 559 -22.84 -5.83 27.53
N PRO A 560 -22.87 -7.13 27.24
CA PRO A 560 -22.04 -7.73 26.19
C PRO A 560 -22.28 -7.14 24.80
N GLN A 561 -23.53 -6.72 24.49
CA GLN A 561 -23.85 -6.12 23.19
C GLN A 561 -23.31 -4.69 23.07
N ALA A 562 -23.24 -3.95 24.19
CA ALA A 562 -22.56 -2.65 24.22
C ALA A 562 -21.06 -2.81 23.95
N TYR A 563 -20.45 -3.81 24.58
CA TYR A 563 -19.04 -4.10 24.38
C TYR A 563 -18.72 -4.55 22.92
N GLU A 564 -19.56 -5.42 22.35
CA GLU A 564 -19.44 -5.81 20.94
C GLU A 564 -19.53 -4.59 20.00
N SER A 565 -20.49 -3.71 20.27
CA SER A 565 -20.64 -2.47 19.49
C SER A 565 -19.40 -1.56 19.62
N TYR A 566 -18.84 -1.46 20.81
CA TYR A 566 -17.58 -0.75 21.06
C TYR A 566 -16.41 -1.33 20.25
N LEU A 567 -16.21 -2.65 20.24
CA LEU A 567 -15.15 -3.29 19.45
C LEU A 567 -15.30 -3.03 17.94
N ARG A 568 -16.54 -3.04 17.45
CA ARG A 568 -16.82 -2.68 16.05
C ARG A 568 -16.48 -1.21 15.76
N ALA A 569 -16.78 -0.33 16.70
CA ALA A 569 -16.46 1.09 16.58
C ALA A 569 -14.94 1.30 16.51
N GLU A 570 -14.16 0.69 17.40
CA GLU A 570 -12.69 0.73 17.38
C GLU A 570 -12.12 0.22 16.04
N TYR A 571 -12.64 -0.92 15.56
CA TYR A 571 -12.25 -1.49 14.27
C TYR A 571 -12.48 -0.53 13.11
N PHE A 572 -13.66 0.13 13.04
CA PHE A 572 -13.93 1.07 11.97
C PHE A 572 -13.17 2.38 12.12
N SER A 573 -12.97 2.86 13.35
CA SER A 573 -12.16 4.05 13.65
C SER A 573 -10.71 3.87 13.18
N SER A 574 -10.14 2.68 13.37
CA SER A 574 -8.77 2.37 12.99
C SER A 574 -8.51 2.34 11.47
N LYS A 575 -9.55 2.31 10.64
CA LYS A 575 -9.40 2.37 9.17
C LYS A 575 -9.10 3.79 8.66
N GLU A 576 -9.32 4.82 9.47
CA GLU A 576 -9.05 6.24 9.19
C GLU A 576 -9.66 6.78 7.87
N THR A 577 -10.72 6.14 7.38
CA THR A 577 -11.48 6.57 6.20
C THR A 577 -12.75 7.30 6.61
N ASP A 578 -13.31 8.14 5.72
CA ASP A 578 -14.57 8.85 6.00
C ASP A 578 -15.72 7.86 6.31
N GLU A 579 -15.87 6.79 5.53
CA GLU A 579 -16.82 5.71 5.78
C GLU A 579 -16.54 4.99 7.11
N GLY A 580 -15.25 4.79 7.44
CA GLY A 580 -14.83 4.19 8.70
C GLY A 580 -15.27 5.04 9.89
N PHE A 581 -15.03 6.36 9.85
CA PHE A 581 -15.45 7.25 10.94
C PHE A 581 -16.97 7.34 11.09
N GLU A 582 -17.74 7.36 9.99
CA GLU A 582 -19.20 7.33 10.05
C GLU A 582 -19.71 6.08 10.77
N LYS A 583 -19.20 4.91 10.40
CA LYS A 583 -19.53 3.63 11.06
C LYS A 583 -19.06 3.59 12.52
N ALA A 584 -17.87 4.11 12.81
CA ALA A 584 -17.36 4.17 14.18
C ALA A 584 -18.30 5.00 15.06
N ILE A 585 -18.72 6.18 14.59
CA ILE A 585 -19.66 7.06 15.29
C ILE A 585 -21.00 6.33 15.54
N GLU A 586 -21.54 5.62 14.54
CA GLU A 586 -22.78 4.85 14.67
C GLU A 586 -22.65 3.78 15.76
N TYR A 587 -21.56 2.99 15.74
CA TYR A 587 -21.36 1.91 16.69
C TYR A 587 -21.02 2.39 18.10
N TYR A 588 -20.26 3.49 18.27
CA TYR A 588 -20.05 4.09 19.59
C TYR A 588 -21.36 4.59 20.19
N ARG A 589 -22.22 5.26 19.41
CA ARG A 589 -23.56 5.69 19.87
C ARG A 589 -24.39 4.50 20.28
N LYS A 590 -24.40 3.44 19.49
CA LYS A 590 -25.10 2.21 19.82
C LYS A 590 -24.57 1.58 21.12
N ALA A 591 -23.28 1.62 21.37
CA ALA A 591 -22.67 1.15 22.60
C ALA A 591 -23.14 1.98 23.80
N ILE A 592 -23.20 3.32 23.66
CA ILE A 592 -23.70 4.26 24.67
C ILE A 592 -25.19 4.06 24.94
N ASP A 593 -26.00 3.86 23.90
CA ASP A 593 -27.45 3.61 24.04
C ASP A 593 -27.73 2.31 24.79
N LEU A 594 -26.92 1.28 24.58
CA LEU A 594 -27.03 -0.03 25.23
C LEU A 594 -26.49 0.00 26.67
N ASP A 595 -25.48 0.82 26.96
CA ASP A 595 -24.91 1.02 28.29
C ASP A 595 -24.44 2.47 28.46
N PRO A 596 -25.30 3.36 28.99
CA PRO A 596 -24.96 4.77 29.22
C PRO A 596 -23.86 5.00 30.28
N SER A 597 -23.44 3.95 31.01
CA SER A 597 -22.33 4.03 31.97
C SER A 597 -20.99 3.60 31.37
N PHE A 598 -20.94 3.26 30.07
CA PHE A 598 -19.75 2.76 29.41
C PHE A 598 -18.77 3.87 29.05
N ALA A 599 -17.88 4.26 29.97
CA ALA A 599 -16.94 5.37 29.84
C ALA A 599 -16.07 5.30 28.56
N ALA A 600 -15.58 4.10 28.20
CA ALA A 600 -14.73 3.93 27.03
C ALA A 600 -15.45 4.24 25.70
N ALA A 601 -16.76 4.01 25.60
CA ALA A 601 -17.51 4.34 24.41
C ALA A 601 -17.63 5.88 24.22
N TYR A 602 -17.76 6.63 25.30
CA TYR A 602 -17.71 8.10 25.26
C TYR A 602 -16.32 8.59 24.90
N LEU A 603 -15.26 7.98 25.42
CA LEU A 603 -13.87 8.28 25.11
C LEU A 603 -13.59 8.06 23.62
N GLY A 604 -13.92 6.90 23.05
CA GLY A 604 -13.69 6.57 21.64
C GLY A 604 -14.48 7.50 20.71
N LEU A 605 -15.75 7.80 21.04
CA LEU A 605 -16.56 8.74 20.25
C LEU A 605 -15.99 10.17 20.32
N GLY A 606 -15.54 10.60 21.50
CA GLY A 606 -14.92 11.91 21.71
C GLY A 606 -13.59 12.03 20.95
N GLY A 607 -12.74 11.00 21.01
CA GLY A 607 -11.49 10.90 20.27
C GLY A 607 -11.71 10.93 18.75
N THR A 608 -12.72 10.22 18.24
CA THR A 608 -13.09 10.24 16.82
C THR A 608 -13.48 11.64 16.36
N TYR A 609 -14.33 12.37 17.13
CA TYR A 609 -14.68 13.74 16.76
C TYR A 609 -13.50 14.71 16.86
N ALA A 610 -12.63 14.56 17.86
CA ALA A 610 -11.41 15.36 17.98
C ALA A 610 -10.48 15.16 16.78
N PHE A 611 -10.26 13.91 16.36
CA PHE A 611 -9.41 13.56 15.23
C PHE A 611 -9.98 14.07 13.90
N MET A 612 -11.29 13.91 13.67
CA MET A 612 -11.95 14.45 12.47
C MET A 612 -11.88 15.97 12.41
N ALA A 613 -12.01 16.67 13.54
CA ALA A 613 -11.86 18.12 13.62
C ALA A 613 -10.42 18.55 13.35
N TYR A 614 -9.44 17.85 13.90
CA TYR A 614 -8.02 18.08 13.66
C TYR A 614 -7.66 17.90 12.17
N GLN A 615 -8.16 16.87 11.53
CA GLN A 615 -7.98 16.63 10.10
C GLN A 615 -8.84 17.51 9.19
N ARG A 616 -9.61 18.45 9.75
CA ARG A 616 -10.55 19.33 9.00
C ARG A 616 -11.60 18.56 8.17
N ARG A 617 -11.90 17.32 8.55
CA ARG A 617 -13.00 16.52 7.98
C ARG A 617 -14.35 16.92 8.55
N LEU A 618 -14.35 17.55 9.72
CA LEU A 618 -15.51 18.15 10.38
C LEU A 618 -15.20 19.63 10.68
N ASN A 619 -16.25 20.44 10.80
CA ASN A 619 -16.06 21.82 11.23
C ASN A 619 -15.34 21.84 12.58
N TYR A 620 -14.24 22.60 12.62
CA TYR A 620 -13.31 22.64 13.75
C TYR A 620 -14.00 22.99 15.08
N SER A 621 -14.86 24.03 15.08
CA SER A 621 -15.58 24.46 16.28
C SER A 621 -16.62 23.40 16.71
N GLU A 622 -17.38 22.84 15.77
CA GLU A 622 -18.41 21.84 16.08
C GLU A 622 -17.80 20.54 16.60
N GLY A 623 -16.76 20.05 15.93
CA GLY A 623 -16.09 18.81 16.32
C GLY A 623 -15.44 18.90 17.69
N SER A 624 -14.78 20.02 18.00
CA SER A 624 -14.13 20.23 19.30
C SER A 624 -15.12 20.27 20.45
N VAL A 625 -16.28 20.94 20.27
CA VAL A 625 -17.33 20.99 21.31
C VAL A 625 -17.93 19.61 21.57
N LYS A 626 -18.19 18.84 20.50
CA LYS A 626 -18.69 17.46 20.64
C LYS A 626 -17.68 16.58 21.39
N ALA A 627 -16.41 16.67 21.02
CA ALA A 627 -15.34 15.90 21.65
C ALA A 627 -15.22 16.26 23.15
N GLU A 628 -15.18 17.55 23.48
CA GLU A 628 -15.04 18.01 24.86
C GLU A 628 -16.19 17.50 25.76
N ASN A 629 -17.44 17.60 25.30
CA ASN A 629 -18.59 17.13 26.06
C ASN A 629 -18.57 15.62 26.32
N LEU A 630 -18.15 14.85 25.30
CA LEU A 630 -18.05 13.41 25.41
C LEU A 630 -16.89 12.97 26.33
N LEU A 631 -15.73 13.64 26.24
CA LEU A 631 -14.62 13.40 27.15
C LEU A 631 -14.91 13.78 28.58
N ALA A 632 -15.63 14.90 28.79
CA ALA A 632 -16.10 15.27 30.14
C ALA A 632 -17.01 14.19 30.72
N LYS A 633 -17.92 13.62 29.91
CA LYS A 633 -18.76 12.50 30.34
C LYS A 633 -17.97 11.23 30.61
N SER A 634 -16.98 10.94 29.77
CA SER A 634 -16.06 9.82 30.03
C SER A 634 -15.32 9.95 31.34
N LEU A 635 -14.78 11.16 31.65
CA LEU A 635 -14.08 11.42 32.91
C LEU A 635 -15.00 11.48 34.13
N GLU A 636 -16.28 11.82 33.96
CA GLU A 636 -17.29 11.69 35.04
C GLU A 636 -17.51 10.22 35.41
N LEU A 637 -17.50 9.33 34.40
CA LEU A 637 -17.73 7.90 34.59
C LEU A 637 -16.44 7.16 35.03
N ASP A 638 -15.30 7.55 34.51
CA ASP A 638 -13.97 7.02 34.84
C ASP A 638 -12.95 8.15 35.05
N PRO A 639 -12.82 8.66 36.29
CA PRO A 639 -11.90 9.75 36.62
C PRO A 639 -10.40 9.32 36.55
N ASN A 640 -10.09 8.04 36.38
CA ASN A 640 -8.73 7.51 36.34
C ASN A 640 -8.27 7.13 34.93
N SER A 641 -9.02 7.45 33.91
CA SER A 641 -8.64 7.19 32.53
C SER A 641 -7.50 8.11 32.07
N SER A 642 -6.28 7.58 31.98
CA SER A 642 -5.11 8.30 31.48
C SER A 642 -5.35 8.89 30.08
N LEU A 643 -5.88 8.08 29.16
CA LEU A 643 -6.16 8.51 27.78
C LEU A 643 -7.21 9.62 27.70
N ALA A 644 -8.26 9.56 28.56
CA ALA A 644 -9.28 10.61 28.59
C ALA A 644 -8.71 11.95 29.08
N HIS A 645 -7.84 11.93 30.09
CA HIS A 645 -7.09 13.10 30.54
C HIS A 645 -6.15 13.63 29.45
N ALA A 646 -5.41 12.74 28.76
CA ALA A 646 -4.49 13.12 27.68
C ALA A 646 -5.23 13.82 26.52
N LEU A 647 -6.33 13.26 26.05
CA LEU A 647 -7.16 13.85 25.00
C LEU A 647 -7.82 15.17 25.47
N SER A 648 -8.29 15.24 26.74
CA SER A 648 -8.82 16.47 27.30
C SER A 648 -7.75 17.58 27.34
N GLY A 649 -6.52 17.23 27.74
CA GLY A 649 -5.39 18.15 27.72
C GLY A 649 -5.10 18.67 26.32
N MET A 650 -5.10 17.79 25.30
CA MET A 650 -4.86 18.15 23.92
C MET A 650 -5.98 19.06 23.37
N ILE A 651 -7.23 18.78 23.68
CA ILE A 651 -8.38 19.64 23.30
C ILE A 651 -8.24 21.02 23.96
N LYS A 652 -7.94 21.09 25.25
CA LYS A 652 -7.72 22.36 25.96
C LYS A 652 -6.60 23.16 25.31
N PHE A 653 -5.52 22.50 24.94
CA PHE A 653 -4.40 23.13 24.27
C PHE A 653 -4.74 23.65 22.87
N GLN A 654 -5.16 22.74 21.99
CA GLN A 654 -5.35 23.06 20.57
C GLN A 654 -6.61 23.86 20.27
N PHE A 655 -7.71 23.56 20.97
CA PHE A 655 -9.01 24.14 20.63
C PHE A 655 -9.46 25.27 21.58
N ARG A 656 -8.92 25.33 22.81
CA ARG A 656 -9.32 26.33 23.82
C ARG A 656 -8.18 27.26 24.19
N CYS A 657 -6.95 26.96 23.82
CA CYS A 657 -5.73 27.67 24.22
C CYS A 657 -5.59 27.81 25.75
N ASP A 658 -6.23 26.92 26.49
CA ASP A 658 -6.07 26.80 27.92
C ASP A 658 -4.79 26.03 28.24
N ARG A 659 -3.65 26.74 28.19
CA ARG A 659 -2.33 26.15 28.42
C ARG A 659 -2.19 25.56 29.83
N ALA A 660 -2.71 26.25 30.83
CA ALA A 660 -2.64 25.79 32.22
C ALA A 660 -3.53 24.57 32.45
N GLY A 661 -4.75 24.60 31.90
CA GLY A 661 -5.63 23.44 31.94
C GLY A 661 -5.10 22.23 31.16
N ALA A 662 -4.45 22.46 30.01
CA ALA A 662 -3.82 21.43 29.25
C ALA A 662 -2.68 20.76 30.02
N GLU A 663 -1.76 21.55 30.61
CA GLU A 663 -0.65 21.03 31.42
C GLU A 663 -1.13 20.20 32.60
N LYS A 664 -2.18 20.66 33.29
CA LYS A 664 -2.78 19.93 34.39
C LYS A 664 -3.33 18.57 33.96
N GLU A 665 -4.05 18.50 32.85
CA GLU A 665 -4.63 17.24 32.36
C GLU A 665 -3.57 16.29 31.84
N LEU A 666 -2.56 16.78 31.10
CA LEU A 666 -1.47 15.97 30.56
C LEU A 666 -0.59 15.40 31.70
N ASN A 667 -0.26 16.21 32.69
CA ASN A 667 0.44 15.74 33.88
C ASN A 667 -0.38 14.68 34.64
N ARG A 668 -1.69 14.89 34.78
CA ARG A 668 -2.59 13.92 35.43
C ARG A 668 -2.62 12.58 34.66
N ALA A 669 -2.62 12.63 33.32
CA ALA A 669 -2.54 11.43 32.50
C ALA A 669 -1.25 10.63 32.78
N LEU A 670 -0.11 11.31 32.82
CA LEU A 670 1.19 10.66 33.11
C LEU A 670 1.37 10.20 34.56
N GLU A 671 0.71 10.85 35.55
CA GLU A 671 0.62 10.34 36.90
C GLU A 671 -0.15 9.02 36.99
N LEU A 672 -1.26 8.93 36.26
CA LEU A 672 -2.10 7.73 36.21
C LEU A 672 -1.39 6.58 35.51
N ASN A 673 -0.84 6.86 34.32
CA ASN A 673 -0.05 5.87 33.57
C ASN A 673 1.19 6.53 32.94
N PRO A 674 2.39 6.40 33.56
CA PRO A 674 3.63 6.96 33.04
C PRO A 674 4.08 6.40 31.67
N ASN A 675 3.52 5.27 31.25
CA ASN A 675 3.83 4.61 29.99
C ASN A 675 2.68 4.74 28.96
N ASP A 676 1.71 5.61 29.21
CA ASP A 676 0.67 5.90 28.23
C ASP A 676 1.26 6.64 27.03
N MET A 677 1.28 5.96 25.89
CA MET A 677 1.91 6.47 24.68
C MET A 677 1.25 7.75 24.16
N ALA A 678 -0.07 7.83 24.23
CA ALA A 678 -0.80 9.01 23.78
C ALA A 678 -0.53 10.20 24.73
N ALA A 679 -0.50 9.94 26.04
CA ALA A 679 -0.17 10.98 27.02
C ALA A 679 1.26 11.51 26.83
N LEU A 680 2.24 10.62 26.65
CA LEU A 680 3.63 11.01 26.35
C LEU A 680 3.74 11.81 25.06
N ASP A 681 3.05 11.36 24.01
CA ASP A 681 3.09 11.99 22.69
C ASP A 681 2.48 13.39 22.74
N TYR A 682 1.29 13.55 23.31
CA TYR A 682 0.60 14.84 23.46
C TYR A 682 1.35 15.80 24.40
N HIS A 683 1.92 15.27 25.49
CA HIS A 683 2.72 16.09 26.41
C HIS A 683 4.02 16.54 25.78
N SER A 684 4.70 15.68 25.01
CA SER A 684 5.91 16.06 24.26
C SER A 684 5.63 17.18 23.25
N TYR A 685 4.49 17.11 22.55
CA TYR A 685 4.05 18.16 21.66
C TYR A 685 3.72 19.47 22.40
N TYR A 686 2.97 19.39 23.52
CA TYR A 686 2.71 20.54 24.38
C TYR A 686 3.99 21.20 24.85
N LEU A 687 4.98 20.43 25.33
CA LEU A 687 6.29 20.92 25.78
C LEU A 687 7.07 21.63 24.66
N LEU A 688 7.03 21.07 23.44
CA LEU A 688 7.66 21.69 22.27
C LEU A 688 7.08 23.08 21.99
N GLU A 689 5.76 23.17 21.94
CA GLU A 689 5.04 24.43 21.71
C GLU A 689 5.20 25.46 22.84
N MET A 690 5.50 24.98 24.05
CA MET A 690 5.83 25.83 25.18
C MET A 690 7.30 26.25 25.24
N GLY A 691 8.11 25.85 24.24
CA GLY A 691 9.56 26.14 24.16
C GLY A 691 10.41 25.29 25.11
N ARG A 692 9.84 24.27 25.77
CA ARG A 692 10.53 23.32 26.66
C ARG A 692 11.13 22.18 25.82
N THR A 693 11.96 22.52 24.85
CA THR A 693 12.35 21.66 23.74
C THR A 693 13.15 20.42 24.21
N ASP A 694 14.05 20.54 25.19
CA ASP A 694 14.84 19.40 25.69
C ASP A 694 13.95 18.38 26.41
N GLU A 695 12.95 18.84 27.16
CA GLU A 695 11.98 17.97 27.81
C GLU A 695 11.11 17.28 26.75
N ALA A 696 10.66 18.03 25.76
CA ALA A 696 9.90 17.50 24.63
C ALA A 696 10.67 16.38 23.89
N ILE A 697 11.94 16.60 23.59
CA ILE A 697 12.82 15.60 22.96
C ILE A 697 12.95 14.36 23.84
N THR A 698 13.10 14.54 25.15
CA THR A 698 13.25 13.44 26.10
C THR A 698 12.00 12.56 26.11
N GLU A 699 10.83 13.16 26.16
CA GLU A 699 9.56 12.41 26.13
C GLU A 699 9.31 11.77 24.75
N LYS A 700 9.57 12.48 23.66
CA LYS A 700 9.42 11.92 22.32
C LYS A 700 10.36 10.72 22.07
N ARG A 701 11.56 10.73 22.65
CA ARG A 701 12.45 9.55 22.65
C ARG A 701 11.84 8.38 23.40
N ARG A 702 11.21 8.61 24.55
CA ARG A 702 10.49 7.55 25.28
C ARG A 702 9.37 6.95 24.46
N VAL A 703 8.59 7.79 23.73
CA VAL A 703 7.58 7.29 22.79
C VAL A 703 8.23 6.36 21.77
N LEU A 704 9.35 6.77 21.17
CA LEU A 704 10.06 5.97 20.17
C LEU A 704 10.68 4.69 20.74
N GLU A 705 11.10 4.67 22.02
CA GLU A 705 11.54 3.45 22.70
C GLU A 705 10.43 2.42 22.80
N HIS A 706 9.19 2.85 23.03
CA HIS A 706 8.01 1.98 23.04
C HIS A 706 7.54 1.58 21.65
N ASP A 707 7.87 2.38 20.63
CA ASP A 707 7.45 2.16 19.24
C ASP A 707 8.61 2.39 18.25
N PRO A 708 9.61 1.48 18.24
CA PRO A 708 10.87 1.70 17.51
C PRO A 708 10.73 1.72 15.99
N VAL A 709 9.63 1.18 15.42
CA VAL A 709 9.38 1.16 13.98
C VAL A 709 8.32 2.17 13.55
N ALA A 710 7.89 3.08 14.45
CA ALA A 710 6.95 4.15 14.14
C ALA A 710 7.63 5.23 13.29
N VAL A 711 7.50 5.12 11.97
CA VAL A 711 8.10 6.05 11.00
C VAL A 711 7.66 7.50 11.27
N GLY A 712 6.38 7.71 11.61
CA GLY A 712 5.81 9.02 11.95
C GLY A 712 6.52 9.63 13.16
N THR A 713 6.52 8.94 14.29
CA THR A 713 7.15 9.36 15.56
C THR A 713 8.65 9.61 15.38
N SER A 714 9.33 8.71 14.65
CA SER A 714 10.77 8.85 14.32
C SER A 714 11.04 10.14 13.53
N SER A 715 10.20 10.43 12.52
CA SER A 715 10.29 11.68 11.75
C SER A 715 9.97 12.93 12.59
N GLU A 716 9.01 12.85 13.52
CA GLU A 716 8.68 13.95 14.43
C GLU A 716 9.81 14.23 15.41
N LEU A 717 10.49 13.23 15.92
CA LEU A 717 11.69 13.44 16.74
C LEU A 717 12.76 14.21 15.96
N GLY A 718 12.91 13.92 14.65
CA GLY A 718 13.76 14.72 13.76
C GLY A 718 13.32 16.19 13.68
N LEU A 719 12.00 16.46 13.63
CA LEU A 719 11.47 17.82 13.68
C LEU A 719 11.78 18.51 15.02
N TYR A 720 11.69 17.78 16.16
CA TYR A 720 11.99 18.31 17.47
C TYR A 720 13.48 18.74 17.58
N TYR A 721 14.39 17.93 17.01
CA TYR A 721 15.79 18.32 16.89
C TYR A 721 16.00 19.56 16.03
N LEU A 722 15.30 19.67 14.88
CA LEU A 722 15.34 20.87 14.04
C LEU A 722 14.86 22.12 14.78
N THR A 723 13.76 22.00 15.54
CA THR A 723 13.23 23.10 16.35
C THR A 723 14.20 23.51 17.46
N ALA A 724 14.99 22.55 17.98
CA ALA A 724 16.07 22.82 18.94
C ALA A 724 17.34 23.38 18.30
N GLY A 725 17.42 23.53 16.96
CA GLY A 725 18.65 23.91 16.26
C GLY A 725 19.72 22.83 16.21
N ARG A 726 19.38 21.59 16.59
CA ARG A 726 20.27 20.43 16.70
C ARG A 726 20.30 19.67 15.36
N ASN A 727 20.82 20.34 14.32
CA ASN A 727 20.71 19.87 12.93
C ASN A 727 21.41 18.53 12.67
N ASP A 728 22.55 18.24 13.32
CA ASP A 728 23.26 16.97 13.11
C ASP A 728 22.45 15.79 13.67
N GLU A 729 21.86 15.95 14.85
CA GLU A 729 21.01 14.92 15.46
C GLU A 729 19.71 14.76 14.69
N ALA A 730 19.16 15.85 14.10
CA ALA A 730 18.01 15.79 13.21
C ALA A 730 18.35 14.96 11.96
N ILE A 731 19.51 15.20 11.33
CA ILE A 731 19.96 14.44 10.16
C ILE A 731 20.09 12.94 10.49
N GLU A 732 20.79 12.62 11.59
CA GLU A 732 20.94 11.23 12.02
C GLU A 732 19.59 10.54 12.25
N GLN A 733 18.67 11.19 12.96
CA GLN A 733 17.35 10.64 13.26
C GLN A 733 16.50 10.48 12.00
N LEU A 734 16.53 11.46 11.10
CA LEU A 734 15.75 11.40 9.85
C LEU A 734 16.32 10.37 8.87
N GLN A 735 17.63 10.15 8.86
CA GLN A 735 18.25 9.05 8.12
C GLN A 735 17.79 7.69 8.65
N LYS A 736 17.75 7.49 9.98
CA LYS A 736 17.16 6.29 10.59
C LYS A 736 15.69 6.11 10.21
N THR A 737 14.94 7.21 10.12
CA THR A 737 13.54 7.16 9.64
C THR A 737 13.47 6.66 8.20
N LEU A 738 14.39 7.10 7.33
CA LEU A 738 14.44 6.68 5.93
C LEU A 738 15.02 5.27 5.73
N GLU A 739 15.70 4.70 6.72
CA GLU A 739 16.03 3.26 6.74
C GLU A 739 14.79 2.40 6.95
N LEU A 740 13.79 2.90 7.72
CA LEU A 740 12.51 2.23 7.93
C LEU A 740 11.57 2.40 6.72
N ASP A 741 11.46 3.62 6.19
CA ASP A 741 10.70 3.93 4.97
C ASP A 741 11.47 4.93 4.11
N PRO A 742 12.19 4.47 3.07
CA PRO A 742 12.99 5.31 2.18
C PRO A 742 12.20 6.39 1.44
N ASN A 743 10.88 6.23 1.32
CA ASN A 743 10.00 7.14 0.59
C ASN A 743 9.09 7.95 1.51
N TYR A 744 9.37 8.03 2.82
CA TYR A 744 8.53 8.80 3.74
C TYR A 744 8.66 10.31 3.50
N PRO A 745 7.63 10.96 2.91
CA PRO A 745 7.79 12.32 2.37
C PRO A 745 8.10 13.37 3.44
N SER A 746 7.56 13.20 4.66
CA SER A 746 7.82 14.13 5.76
C SER A 746 9.27 14.08 6.24
N ALA A 747 9.87 12.88 6.33
CA ALA A 747 11.27 12.73 6.69
C ALA A 747 12.20 13.32 5.60
N LEU A 748 11.91 13.05 4.33
CA LEU A 748 12.67 13.65 3.21
C LEU A 748 12.63 15.18 3.24
N THR A 749 11.42 15.76 3.47
CA THR A 749 11.27 17.22 3.54
C THR A 749 12.04 17.82 4.73
N ARG A 750 11.92 17.20 5.90
CA ARG A 750 12.62 17.63 7.13
C ARG A 750 14.12 17.49 7.01
N LEU A 751 14.59 16.40 6.37
CA LEU A 751 16.01 16.19 6.09
C LEU A 751 16.55 17.26 5.14
N GLY A 752 15.77 17.61 4.10
CA GLY A 752 16.10 18.74 3.23
C GLY A 752 16.21 20.06 4.00
N ARG A 753 15.30 20.33 4.94
CA ARG A 753 15.37 21.50 5.82
C ARG A 753 16.65 21.48 6.70
N ALA A 754 16.97 20.33 7.31
CA ALA A 754 18.17 20.17 8.12
C ALA A 754 19.46 20.52 7.35
N TYR A 755 19.58 20.04 6.11
CA TYR A 755 20.70 20.38 5.23
C TYR A 755 20.69 21.85 4.82
N ALA A 756 19.53 22.44 4.56
CA ALA A 756 19.43 23.87 4.26
C ALA A 756 19.87 24.74 5.44
N ASP A 757 19.51 24.35 6.67
CA ASP A 757 19.91 25.07 7.90
C ASP A 757 21.41 24.94 8.17
N LYS A 758 22.08 23.92 7.63
CA LYS A 758 23.56 23.79 7.62
C LYS A 758 24.23 24.49 6.43
N GLY A 759 23.48 25.04 5.47
CA GLY A 759 24.02 25.64 4.23
C GLY A 759 24.38 24.62 3.15
N GLU A 760 24.02 23.35 3.30
CA GLU A 760 24.27 22.27 2.35
C GLU A 760 23.11 22.19 1.32
N TYR A 761 22.97 23.25 0.54
CA TYR A 761 21.78 23.47 -0.32
C TYR A 761 21.60 22.43 -1.42
N ASP A 762 22.69 21.86 -1.97
CA ASP A 762 22.59 20.77 -2.96
C ASP A 762 21.88 19.54 -2.38
N GLN A 763 22.24 19.14 -1.17
CA GLN A 763 21.59 18.04 -0.48
C GLN A 763 20.14 18.40 -0.12
N ALA A 764 19.90 19.62 0.35
CA ALA A 764 18.57 20.10 0.66
C ALA A 764 17.61 19.99 -0.53
N VAL A 765 18.00 20.50 -1.69
CA VAL A 765 17.21 20.43 -2.92
C VAL A 765 16.99 18.99 -3.36
N LYS A 766 18.02 18.13 -3.27
CA LYS A 766 17.90 16.71 -3.61
C LYS A 766 16.79 16.02 -2.81
N TYR A 767 16.81 16.15 -1.49
CA TYR A 767 15.83 15.47 -0.62
C TYR A 767 14.42 16.04 -0.76
N ILE A 768 14.28 17.38 -0.89
CA ILE A 768 12.96 18.00 -1.08
C ILE A 768 12.38 17.60 -2.45
N LYS A 769 13.18 17.50 -3.50
CA LYS A 769 12.72 17.00 -4.80
C LYS A 769 12.30 15.53 -4.74
N GLN A 770 13.00 14.71 -3.98
CA GLN A 770 12.57 13.32 -3.72
C GLN A 770 11.21 13.30 -3.00
N ALA A 771 11.02 14.16 -1.98
CA ALA A 771 9.73 14.26 -1.29
C ALA A 771 8.59 14.70 -2.22
N ILE A 772 8.85 15.66 -3.11
CA ILE A 772 7.90 16.14 -4.13
C ILE A 772 7.57 15.04 -5.15
N ALA A 773 8.55 14.21 -5.51
CA ALA A 773 8.33 13.11 -6.44
C ALA A 773 7.40 12.03 -5.85
N VAL A 774 7.43 11.83 -4.53
CA VAL A 774 6.53 10.90 -3.83
C VAL A 774 5.14 11.51 -3.66
N ASP A 775 5.07 12.77 -3.21
CA ASP A 775 3.81 13.46 -2.92
C ASP A 775 3.98 14.97 -3.16
N ASN A 776 3.46 15.44 -4.29
CA ASN A 776 3.55 16.84 -4.69
C ASN A 776 2.48 17.69 -3.99
N THR A 777 2.81 18.18 -2.79
CA THR A 777 1.97 19.13 -2.05
C THR A 777 2.50 20.57 -2.18
N PRO A 778 1.60 21.58 -2.10
CA PRO A 778 2.04 22.98 -2.09
C PRO A 778 3.06 23.29 -0.99
N GLY A 779 2.95 22.68 0.18
CA GLY A 779 3.89 22.89 1.28
C GLY A 779 5.32 22.46 0.95
N ARG A 780 5.51 21.38 0.18
CA ARG A 780 6.85 20.95 -0.26
C ARG A 780 7.43 21.85 -1.35
N LEU A 781 6.58 22.34 -2.25
CA LEU A 781 7.00 23.35 -3.21
C LEU A 781 7.45 24.65 -2.51
N VAL A 782 6.74 25.08 -1.47
CA VAL A 782 7.16 26.22 -0.64
C VAL A 782 8.54 25.98 -0.03
N GLN A 783 8.78 24.80 0.56
CA GLN A 783 10.10 24.45 1.10
C GLN A 783 11.20 24.47 0.03
N LEU A 784 10.91 24.00 -1.19
CA LEU A 784 11.86 24.06 -2.30
C LEU A 784 12.16 25.50 -2.71
N GLY A 785 11.13 26.35 -2.79
CA GLY A 785 11.27 27.78 -3.09
C GLY A 785 12.08 28.52 -2.04
N ASP A 786 11.82 28.23 -0.75
CA ASP A 786 12.58 28.75 0.37
C ASP A 786 14.07 28.37 0.29
N VAL A 787 14.38 27.10 0.03
CA VAL A 787 15.76 26.63 -0.11
C VAL A 787 16.46 27.30 -1.28
N TYR A 788 15.81 27.46 -2.43
CA TYR A 788 16.40 28.18 -3.56
C TYR A 788 16.64 29.66 -3.25
N ALA A 789 15.71 30.32 -2.56
CA ALA A 789 15.88 31.71 -2.14
C ALA A 789 17.05 31.86 -1.17
N ARG A 790 17.19 30.98 -0.18
CA ARG A 790 18.33 30.92 0.77
C ARG A 790 19.66 30.64 0.07
N TRP A 791 19.64 29.86 -1.00
CA TRP A 791 20.84 29.54 -1.80
C TRP A 791 21.25 30.67 -2.76
N GLY A 792 20.41 31.70 -2.92
CA GLY A 792 20.61 32.75 -3.92
C GLY A 792 20.29 32.36 -5.36
N LYS A 793 19.59 31.24 -5.56
CA LYS A 793 19.08 30.74 -6.84
C LYS A 793 17.75 31.44 -7.16
N THR A 794 17.84 32.73 -7.50
CA THR A 794 16.67 33.61 -7.69
C THR A 794 15.72 33.09 -8.76
N GLN A 795 16.25 32.66 -9.93
CA GLN A 795 15.41 32.24 -11.05
C GLN A 795 14.64 30.96 -10.67
N GLU A 796 15.32 29.98 -10.07
CA GLU A 796 14.72 28.73 -9.65
C GLU A 796 13.66 28.95 -8.57
N ALA A 797 13.85 29.90 -7.65
CA ALA A 797 12.84 30.26 -6.66
C ALA A 797 11.62 30.92 -7.32
N LEU A 798 11.81 31.78 -8.33
CA LEU A 798 10.72 32.38 -9.10
C LEU A 798 9.95 31.35 -9.93
N ASP A 799 10.61 30.34 -10.48
CA ASP A 799 9.98 29.25 -11.21
C ASP A 799 9.05 28.46 -10.27
N VAL A 800 9.51 28.18 -9.03
CA VAL A 800 8.68 27.52 -8.00
C VAL A 800 7.49 28.40 -7.61
N ILE A 801 7.66 29.71 -7.48
CA ILE A 801 6.54 30.65 -7.21
C ILE A 801 5.53 30.61 -8.36
N GLN A 802 5.98 30.54 -9.60
CA GLN A 802 5.09 30.42 -10.76
C GLN A 802 4.29 29.11 -10.70
N GLU A 803 4.93 27.99 -10.34
CA GLU A 803 4.27 26.72 -10.15
C GLU A 803 3.24 26.80 -9.01
N LEU A 804 3.60 27.34 -7.82
CA LEU A 804 2.70 27.55 -6.69
C LEU A 804 1.50 28.44 -7.08
N THR A 805 1.72 29.48 -7.88
CA THR A 805 0.65 30.36 -8.36
C THR A 805 -0.29 29.61 -9.30
N SER A 806 0.23 28.76 -10.17
CA SER A 806 -0.57 27.88 -11.03
C SER A 806 -1.38 26.88 -10.22
N VAL A 807 -0.76 26.27 -9.20
CA VAL A 807 -1.43 25.33 -8.29
C VAL A 807 -2.50 26.02 -7.48
N SER A 808 -2.31 27.30 -7.09
CA SER A 808 -3.28 28.07 -6.31
C SER A 808 -4.63 28.27 -7.01
N ASN A 809 -4.66 28.17 -8.35
CA ASN A 809 -5.89 28.19 -9.13
C ASN A 809 -6.73 26.88 -8.99
N LYS A 810 -6.11 25.79 -8.53
CA LYS A 810 -6.74 24.47 -8.40
C LYS A 810 -6.86 23.98 -6.95
N ARG A 811 -5.93 24.38 -6.10
CA ARG A 811 -5.86 24.01 -4.68
C ARG A 811 -5.53 25.26 -3.86
N TYR A 812 -6.07 25.34 -2.65
CA TYR A 812 -5.73 26.46 -1.79
C TYR A 812 -4.25 26.44 -1.41
N VAL A 813 -3.57 27.56 -1.67
CA VAL A 813 -2.20 27.86 -1.23
C VAL A 813 -2.27 29.16 -0.44
N SER A 814 -1.82 29.15 0.82
CA SER A 814 -1.84 30.38 1.62
C SER A 814 -0.95 31.44 0.98
N PRO A 815 -1.47 32.66 0.73
CA PRO A 815 -0.69 33.74 0.15
C PRO A 815 0.55 34.13 0.97
N SER A 816 0.51 33.91 2.29
CA SER A 816 1.65 34.19 3.19
C SER A 816 2.86 33.32 2.90
N LEU A 817 2.65 32.07 2.46
CA LEU A 817 3.76 31.17 2.11
C LEU A 817 4.53 31.65 0.89
N ILE A 818 3.83 32.14 -0.14
CA ILE A 818 4.44 32.75 -1.32
C ILE A 818 5.13 34.07 -0.95
N ALA A 819 4.50 34.84 -0.05
CA ALA A 819 5.09 36.08 0.44
C ALA A 819 6.43 35.87 1.18
N GLY A 820 6.57 34.78 1.92
CA GLY A 820 7.82 34.41 2.59
C GLY A 820 8.97 34.20 1.61
N ILE A 821 8.73 33.46 0.51
CA ILE A 821 9.75 33.28 -0.53
C ILE A 821 10.18 34.63 -1.16
N TYR A 822 9.22 35.52 -1.49
CA TYR A 822 9.53 36.86 -2.00
C TYR A 822 10.30 37.70 -0.99
N ALA A 823 9.95 37.64 0.29
CA ALA A 823 10.64 38.39 1.34
C ALA A 823 12.10 37.95 1.47
N ARG A 824 12.39 36.64 1.39
CA ARG A 824 13.75 36.11 1.37
C ARG A 824 14.53 36.52 0.11
N LEU A 825 13.89 36.60 -1.05
CA LEU A 825 14.50 37.13 -2.28
C LEU A 825 14.79 38.63 -2.21
N GLY A 826 14.34 39.31 -1.16
CA GLY A 826 14.46 40.77 -1.02
C GLY A 826 13.42 41.59 -1.80
N GLU A 827 12.45 40.92 -2.43
CA GLU A 827 11.37 41.51 -3.24
C GLU A 827 10.23 42.01 -2.35
N LYS A 828 10.55 43.01 -1.49
CA LYS A 828 9.65 43.57 -0.44
C LYS A 828 8.28 43.96 -0.96
N GLY A 829 8.21 44.60 -2.13
CA GLY A 829 6.97 45.06 -2.74
C GLY A 829 6.02 43.90 -3.08
N LEU A 830 6.57 42.82 -3.65
CA LEU A 830 5.82 41.62 -4.01
C LEU A 830 5.40 40.85 -2.75
N ALA A 831 6.29 40.72 -1.77
CA ALA A 831 5.99 40.09 -0.51
C ALA A 831 4.81 40.77 0.20
N LEU A 832 4.81 42.10 0.32
CA LEU A 832 3.70 42.88 0.90
C LEU A 832 2.41 42.70 0.10
N SER A 833 2.48 42.73 -1.21
CA SER A 833 1.32 42.53 -2.10
C SER A 833 0.67 41.12 -1.91
N TRP A 834 1.47 40.09 -1.68
CA TRP A 834 0.96 38.77 -1.38
C TRP A 834 0.40 38.67 0.05
N LEU A 835 1.02 39.31 1.04
CA LEU A 835 0.50 39.39 2.41
C LEU A 835 -0.85 40.15 2.48
N GLU A 836 -1.06 41.15 1.61
CA GLU A 836 -2.36 41.84 1.52
C GLU A 836 -3.49 40.92 1.11
N ARG A 837 -3.22 39.87 0.32
CA ARG A 837 -4.20 38.85 -0.08
C ARG A 837 -4.48 37.84 1.02
N ALA A 838 -3.59 37.69 2.00
CA ALA A 838 -3.76 36.77 3.09
C ALA A 838 -4.96 37.16 3.95
N LYS A 839 -5.73 36.16 4.39
CA LYS A 839 -6.88 36.33 5.25
C LYS A 839 -6.51 35.93 6.67
N LYS A 840 -7.27 36.45 7.67
CA LYS A 840 -7.08 36.11 9.08
C LYS A 840 -7.18 34.58 9.32
N GLN A 841 -8.07 33.92 8.59
CA GLN A 841 -8.22 32.46 8.62
C GLN A 841 -7.03 31.66 8.05
N ASP A 842 -6.10 32.31 7.31
CA ASP A 842 -4.90 31.68 6.78
C ASP A 842 -3.81 31.54 7.85
N ARG A 843 -3.95 32.30 8.95
CA ARG A 843 -3.09 32.27 10.13
C ARG A 843 -1.60 32.34 9.79
N PRO A 844 -1.17 33.37 9.09
CA PRO A 844 0.24 33.50 8.77
C PRO A 844 1.05 33.71 10.03
N ASP A 845 2.11 32.93 10.21
CA ASP A 845 3.11 33.24 11.22
C ASP A 845 3.97 34.42 10.73
N LEU A 846 3.57 35.62 11.10
CA LEU A 846 4.31 36.84 10.77
C LEU A 846 5.51 37.08 11.70
N SER A 847 5.72 36.22 12.72
CA SER A 847 6.92 36.26 13.56
C SER A 847 8.10 35.52 12.90
N ASP A 848 7.84 34.78 11.84
CA ASP A 848 8.88 34.04 11.09
C ASP A 848 10.02 35.01 10.64
N PRO A 849 11.29 34.61 10.80
CA PRO A 849 12.47 35.36 10.36
C PRO A 849 12.43 35.75 8.87
N ASP A 850 11.66 35.06 8.05
CA ASP A 850 11.46 35.40 6.64
C ASP A 850 10.99 36.83 6.46
N PHE A 851 10.17 37.32 7.38
CA PHE A 851 9.60 38.68 7.35
C PHE A 851 10.42 39.73 8.07
N ASP A 852 11.60 39.42 8.61
CA ASP A 852 12.41 40.38 9.37
C ASP A 852 12.77 41.65 8.53
N SER A 853 13.01 41.43 7.23
CA SER A 853 13.28 42.53 6.30
C SER A 853 12.11 43.50 6.09
N LEU A 854 10.88 43.06 6.44
CA LEU A 854 9.62 43.80 6.30
C LEU A 854 9.16 44.48 7.58
N ARG A 855 9.65 44.06 8.79
CA ARG A 855 9.16 44.54 10.10
C ARG A 855 9.20 46.04 10.28
N SER A 856 10.15 46.75 9.64
CA SER A 856 10.27 48.19 9.69
C SER A 856 9.27 48.93 8.74
N ASP A 857 8.63 48.19 7.82
CA ASP A 857 7.76 48.80 6.80
C ASP A 857 6.38 49.13 7.44
N PRO A 858 5.88 50.41 7.27
CA PRO A 858 4.57 50.80 7.79
C PRO A 858 3.42 49.94 7.27
N LYS A 859 3.48 49.49 5.99
CA LYS A 859 2.46 48.61 5.41
C LYS A 859 2.44 47.26 6.09
N PHE A 860 3.62 46.69 6.39
CA PHE A 860 3.71 45.42 7.08
C PHE A 860 3.02 45.49 8.43
N LYS A 861 3.25 46.56 9.21
CA LYS A 861 2.60 46.74 10.52
C LYS A 861 1.09 46.80 10.43
N VAL A 862 0.54 47.42 9.37
CA VAL A 862 -0.91 47.48 9.12
C VAL A 862 -1.44 46.07 8.80
N ILE A 863 -0.72 45.33 7.96
CA ILE A 863 -1.07 43.94 7.58
C ILE A 863 -0.97 43.03 8.81
N GLU A 864 0.09 43.14 9.59
CA GLU A 864 0.28 42.40 10.83
C GLU A 864 -0.89 42.64 11.80
N ALA A 865 -1.26 43.91 12.02
CA ALA A 865 -2.39 44.25 12.90
C ALA A 865 -3.71 43.66 12.38
N ARG A 866 -3.93 43.62 11.05
CA ARG A 866 -5.12 43.04 10.42
C ARG A 866 -5.17 41.52 10.53
N LEU A 867 -4.01 40.83 10.37
CA LEU A 867 -3.89 39.39 10.35
C LEU A 867 -3.66 38.80 11.75
N LYS A 868 -3.32 39.63 12.73
CA LYS A 868 -3.11 39.19 14.10
C LYS A 868 -4.36 38.47 14.63
N PRO A 869 -4.22 37.28 15.17
CA PRO A 869 -5.36 36.56 15.73
C PRO A 869 -5.99 37.36 16.90
N ASP A 870 -7.28 37.21 17.10
CA ASP A 870 -7.92 37.74 18.29
C ASP A 870 -7.23 37.16 19.52
N LYS A 871 -7.01 38.02 20.56
CA LYS A 871 -6.19 37.71 21.75
C LYS A 871 -6.58 36.45 22.52
N SER A 872 -7.57 35.71 22.09
CA SER A 872 -8.08 34.55 22.82
C SER A 872 -7.48 33.19 22.41
N CYS A 873 -6.80 33.07 21.26
CA CYS A 873 -6.19 31.79 20.88
C CYS A 873 -5.18 31.96 19.75
N PRO A 874 -3.91 31.51 19.82
CA PRO A 874 -3.17 31.18 18.63
C PRO A 874 -3.88 29.96 18.07
N ASP A 875 -4.64 30.18 17.04
CA ASP A 875 -5.33 29.13 16.33
C ASP A 875 -4.31 28.32 15.53
N PHE A 876 -4.18 27.01 15.77
CA PHE A 876 -3.39 26.04 15.01
C PHE A 876 -3.98 25.70 13.66
#